data_e45b62b89a8e7571e56ea17e52b8dd67
#
_entry.id   e45b62b89a8e7571e56ea17e52b8dd67
#
_cell.length_a   1.000
_cell.length_b   1.000
_cell.length_c   1.000
_cell.angle_alpha   90.00
_cell.angle_beta   90.00
_cell.angle_gamma   90.00
#
_symmetry.space_group_name_H-M   'P 1'
#
loop_
_entity.id
_entity.type
_entity.pdbx_description
1 polymer ?
#
loop_
_entity_poly.entity_id
_entity_poly.type
_entity_poly.pdbx_seq_one_letter_code
_entity_poly.pdbx_strand_id
1 'polypeptide(L)'
;LSANRLRESASPYLLQHADNPVHWRLWGREALEEARARDVPVLLSIGYAACHWCHVMAHESFEDEAVAAVMNRDFVCVKVDREERPDVDHHYMGALHAMGSQGGWPLTMFLSPEGAPFFGGTYWPPAPRYGQPSFRQVLASVTNVWLTKREAALGNGAAITAHLSSLADARAPGALTSADLDAAGFALLRLIDTFNGGIGRAPKFPNAPIFRFLGSEYGRRRDPRFRDAVRGLLDALCAGGIYDHVGGGFARYSVDAEWHVPHFEKMLYDNAQILELLAFAHAETPRPIYAARARDTFGWLMREMKAGEAFAASLDADQEGEEGKFYVWMAPEIDDALGAEAAAFKAAYDVRPEGNWEGRNVLRLKAPADPTLDASLSGARAKLAALRDRRARPGLDDKVLTDWNGLTIAALVRGAGVFEAPEMLRAAQAAFDALDRGQRDAGGWLVHATRGGRIGAAGLLDDSAGFARAALALFEATGAPNYLETAEAEARAARVRFGAADGGLYLTADDAQDGPAVRPRVFHDNATPSGIGVMAEVFVKLHHLTDAPEWREAAERLIGAFAGADPSELANAPSLLAAHDNLARGGCLVVEGAALRAAALAHADSTIVVFPLDRTLWPNGLPGGRPAPATTPSAMLCRGQTCSLPVYDVDALLSLVRA
;
A
#
# COMPACT_ATOMS: atom_id res chain seq x y z
N LEU A 1 23.38 30.63 -12.49
CA LEU A 1 23.10 29.43 -11.73
C LEU A 1 21.62 29.39 -11.38
N SER A 2 20.94 28.36 -11.80
CA SER A 2 19.50 28.25 -11.79
C SER A 2 18.94 28.17 -10.37
N ALA A 3 17.87 28.94 -10.12
CA ALA A 3 17.03 28.88 -8.95
C ALA A 3 16.48 27.46 -8.69
N ASN A 4 15.87 27.27 -7.53
CA ASN A 4 15.10 26.08 -7.19
C ASN A 4 14.07 25.74 -8.29
N ARG A 5 14.07 24.51 -8.80
CA ARG A 5 13.21 24.07 -9.94
C ARG A 5 11.97 23.30 -9.48
N LEU A 6 11.72 23.14 -8.19
CA LEU A 6 10.59 22.31 -7.72
C LEU A 6 9.20 22.90 -8.04
N ARG A 7 9.12 24.19 -8.37
CA ARG A 7 7.87 24.80 -8.89
C ARG A 7 7.38 24.19 -10.22
N GLU A 8 8.26 23.50 -10.93
CA GLU A 8 7.93 22.81 -12.19
C GLU A 8 7.21 21.47 -11.94
N SER A 9 7.26 20.94 -10.71
CA SER A 9 6.65 19.66 -10.35
C SER A 9 5.13 19.74 -10.19
N ALA A 10 4.48 18.58 -10.31
CA ALA A 10 3.09 18.38 -9.90
C ALA A 10 2.97 17.88 -8.44
N SER A 11 4.03 17.28 -7.88
CA SER A 11 4.04 16.70 -6.54
C SER A 11 3.78 17.73 -5.45
N PRO A 12 2.78 17.55 -4.57
CA PRO A 12 2.58 18.40 -3.40
C PRO A 12 3.81 18.46 -2.50
N TYR A 13 4.48 17.32 -2.28
CA TYR A 13 5.73 17.26 -1.49
C TYR A 13 6.85 18.12 -2.07
N LEU A 14 7.09 18.05 -3.37
CA LEU A 14 8.13 18.86 -4.00
C LEU A 14 7.77 20.35 -3.96
N LEU A 15 6.50 20.68 -4.13
CA LEU A 15 6.00 22.06 -4.06
C LEU A 15 6.16 22.67 -2.66
N GLN A 16 6.06 21.89 -1.57
CA GLN A 16 6.34 22.34 -0.20
C GLN A 16 7.77 22.88 -0.04
N HIS A 17 8.71 22.40 -0.87
CA HIS A 17 10.12 22.81 -0.88
C HIS A 17 10.46 23.84 -1.97
N ALA A 18 9.49 24.34 -2.71
CA ALA A 18 9.73 25.22 -3.85
C ALA A 18 10.31 26.60 -3.46
N ASP A 19 10.12 27.02 -2.22
CA ASP A 19 10.60 28.30 -1.67
C ASP A 19 11.86 28.16 -0.80
N ASN A 20 12.40 26.93 -0.63
CA ASN A 20 13.66 26.74 0.07
C ASN A 20 14.82 27.52 -0.61
N PRO A 21 15.79 28.04 0.15
CA PRO A 21 17.00 28.66 -0.41
C PRO A 21 17.93 27.66 -1.09
N VAL A 22 17.71 26.35 -0.93
CA VAL A 22 18.43 25.27 -1.63
C VAL A 22 18.03 25.26 -3.11
N HIS A 23 19.03 25.15 -3.99
CA HIS A 23 18.81 25.06 -5.45
C HIS A 23 18.43 23.64 -5.85
N TRP A 24 17.25 23.19 -5.43
CA TRP A 24 16.74 21.86 -5.72
C TRP A 24 16.54 21.59 -7.21
N ARG A 25 16.84 20.37 -7.63
CA ARG A 25 16.56 19.78 -8.94
C ARG A 25 15.55 18.65 -8.80
N LEU A 26 14.81 18.40 -9.86
CA LEU A 26 14.06 17.16 -10.03
C LEU A 26 15.04 16.01 -10.32
N TRP A 27 14.66 14.80 -9.97
CA TRP A 27 15.41 13.61 -10.39
C TRP A 27 15.37 13.46 -11.90
N GLY A 28 16.49 13.16 -12.52
CA GLY A 28 16.61 12.93 -13.94
C GLY A 28 18.01 13.20 -14.47
N ARG A 29 18.17 12.98 -15.77
CA ARG A 29 19.43 13.11 -16.50
C ARG A 29 20.08 14.49 -16.35
N GLU A 30 19.29 15.55 -16.40
CA GLU A 30 19.80 16.93 -16.30
C GLU A 30 20.54 17.19 -15.00
N ALA A 31 20.06 16.67 -13.86
CA ALA A 31 20.71 16.83 -12.57
C ALA A 31 22.07 16.10 -12.52
N LEU A 32 22.13 14.90 -13.08
CA LEU A 32 23.39 14.14 -13.16
C LEU A 32 24.39 14.78 -14.14
N GLU A 33 23.94 15.34 -15.25
CA GLU A 33 24.77 16.11 -16.18
C GLU A 33 25.31 17.39 -15.55
N GLU A 34 24.50 18.11 -14.77
CA GLU A 34 24.96 19.27 -13.98
C GLU A 34 26.05 18.84 -12.97
N ALA A 35 25.87 17.71 -12.28
CA ALA A 35 26.86 17.20 -11.33
C ALA A 35 28.20 16.86 -12.00
N ARG A 36 28.15 16.24 -13.20
CA ARG A 36 29.36 15.97 -14.01
C ARG A 36 30.04 17.27 -14.44
N ALA A 37 29.28 18.24 -14.95
CA ALA A 37 29.82 19.50 -15.44
C ALA A 37 30.46 20.33 -14.32
N ARG A 38 29.93 20.27 -13.10
CA ARG A 38 30.45 20.96 -11.92
C ARG A 38 31.52 20.16 -11.18
N ASP A 39 31.69 18.88 -11.51
CA ASP A 39 32.59 17.93 -10.82
C ASP A 39 32.31 17.82 -9.31
N VAL A 40 31.04 17.81 -8.91
CA VAL A 40 30.57 17.72 -7.51
C VAL A 40 29.64 16.52 -7.33
N PRO A 41 29.53 15.98 -6.11
CA PRO A 41 28.59 14.89 -5.83
C PRO A 41 27.14 15.39 -5.86
N VAL A 42 26.21 14.45 -6.04
CA VAL A 42 24.77 14.69 -5.89
C VAL A 42 24.39 14.48 -4.42
N LEU A 43 23.66 15.42 -3.84
CA LEU A 43 22.92 15.24 -2.59
C LEU A 43 21.48 14.93 -2.95
N LEU A 44 21.06 13.70 -2.73
CA LEU A 44 19.71 13.21 -3.00
C LEU A 44 18.92 13.17 -1.70
N SER A 45 17.78 13.86 -1.64
CA SER A 45 16.84 13.85 -0.52
C SER A 45 15.50 13.29 -0.96
N ILE A 46 15.07 12.18 -0.37
CA ILE A 46 13.83 11.48 -0.67
C ILE A 46 12.90 11.53 0.54
N GLY A 47 11.62 11.82 0.31
CA GLY A 47 10.58 11.87 1.33
C GLY A 47 9.19 11.83 0.70
N TYR A 48 8.16 12.23 1.44
CA TYR A 48 6.77 12.30 0.98
C TYR A 48 5.99 13.35 1.76
N ALA A 49 4.82 13.76 1.26
CA ALA A 49 4.09 14.93 1.75
C ALA A 49 3.65 14.81 3.21
N ALA A 50 3.17 13.63 3.63
CA ALA A 50 2.67 13.40 4.99
C ALA A 50 3.78 13.08 6.02
N CYS A 51 5.07 13.15 5.64
CA CYS A 51 6.21 12.73 6.45
C CYS A 51 6.62 13.80 7.48
N HIS A 52 6.25 13.62 8.74
CA HIS A 52 6.62 14.54 9.84
C HIS A 52 8.13 14.82 9.91
N TRP A 53 8.99 13.80 9.93
CA TRP A 53 10.45 14.00 10.02
C TRP A 53 11.05 14.67 8.77
N CYS A 54 10.36 14.60 7.62
CA CYS A 54 10.75 15.36 6.43
C CYS A 54 10.48 16.86 6.63
N HIS A 55 9.36 17.22 7.27
CA HIS A 55 9.04 18.60 7.64
C HIS A 55 10.04 19.12 8.67
N VAL A 56 10.34 18.33 9.72
CA VAL A 56 11.35 18.69 10.71
C VAL A 56 12.70 19.01 10.05
N MET A 57 13.19 18.13 9.15
CA MET A 57 14.47 18.38 8.46
C MET A 57 14.41 19.59 7.53
N ALA A 58 13.25 19.87 6.92
CA ALA A 58 13.07 21.06 6.10
C ALA A 58 13.25 22.33 6.92
N HIS A 59 12.54 22.47 8.03
CA HIS A 59 12.60 23.64 8.89
C HIS A 59 13.96 23.82 9.57
N GLU A 60 14.57 22.71 10.04
CA GLU A 60 15.84 22.79 10.77
C GLU A 60 17.07 22.96 9.86
N SER A 61 16.98 22.54 8.57
CA SER A 61 18.17 22.49 7.70
C SER A 61 17.97 23.09 6.32
N PHE A 62 16.88 22.80 5.60
CA PHE A 62 16.73 23.23 4.20
C PHE A 62 16.27 24.68 4.04
N GLU A 63 15.68 25.26 5.09
CA GLU A 63 15.30 26.67 5.17
C GLU A 63 16.41 27.57 5.73
N ASP A 64 17.49 26.98 6.30
CA ASP A 64 18.63 27.71 6.79
C ASP A 64 19.53 28.18 5.63
N GLU A 65 19.69 29.49 5.47
CA GLU A 65 20.49 30.14 4.43
C GLU A 65 21.97 29.70 4.44
N ALA A 66 22.55 29.46 5.63
CA ALA A 66 23.95 29.09 5.76
C ALA A 66 24.16 27.59 5.38
N VAL A 67 23.19 26.73 5.69
CA VAL A 67 23.19 25.32 5.24
C VAL A 67 22.98 25.28 3.73
N ALA A 68 22.00 26.02 3.20
CA ALA A 68 21.71 26.10 1.79
C ALA A 68 22.91 26.60 0.97
N ALA A 69 23.66 27.59 1.48
CA ALA A 69 24.86 28.08 0.81
C ALA A 69 25.93 26.98 0.64
N VAL A 70 26.12 26.12 1.64
CA VAL A 70 27.04 24.98 1.56
C VAL A 70 26.52 23.94 0.57
N MET A 71 25.22 23.58 0.67
CA MET A 71 24.58 22.61 -0.23
C MET A 71 24.69 23.05 -1.69
N ASN A 72 24.36 24.31 -1.99
CA ASN A 72 24.38 24.85 -3.36
C ASN A 72 25.80 24.93 -3.94
N ARG A 73 26.81 25.20 -3.10
CA ARG A 73 28.20 25.30 -3.53
C ARG A 73 28.81 23.93 -3.83
N ASP A 74 28.64 22.97 -2.92
CA ASP A 74 29.41 21.74 -2.88
C ASP A 74 28.67 20.53 -3.51
N PHE A 75 27.38 20.66 -3.81
CA PHE A 75 26.54 19.59 -4.32
C PHE A 75 25.63 20.04 -5.47
N VAL A 76 25.15 19.09 -6.26
CA VAL A 76 23.88 19.21 -6.98
C VAL A 76 22.80 18.59 -6.10
N CYS A 77 21.86 19.41 -5.65
CA CYS A 77 20.83 18.98 -4.71
C CYS A 77 19.59 18.49 -5.46
N VAL A 78 19.21 17.23 -5.29
CA VAL A 78 18.06 16.59 -5.91
C VAL A 78 17.03 16.24 -4.86
N LYS A 79 15.76 16.58 -5.12
CA LYS A 79 14.62 16.25 -4.26
C LYS A 79 13.70 15.26 -4.96
N VAL A 80 13.28 14.21 -4.26
CA VAL A 80 12.43 13.15 -4.81
C VAL A 80 11.24 12.91 -3.89
N ASP A 81 10.06 12.85 -4.48
CA ASP A 81 8.86 12.30 -3.85
C ASP A 81 8.88 10.77 -4.05
N ARG A 82 9.00 10.03 -2.94
CA ARG A 82 9.03 8.56 -2.99
C ARG A 82 7.73 7.95 -3.51
N GLU A 83 6.64 8.70 -3.38
CA GLU A 83 5.32 8.24 -3.82
C GLU A 83 5.13 8.43 -5.32
N GLU A 84 5.84 9.38 -5.96
CA GLU A 84 5.90 9.48 -7.42
C GLU A 84 7.03 8.63 -8.02
N ARG A 85 8.12 8.41 -7.27
CA ARG A 85 9.30 7.68 -7.74
C ARG A 85 9.69 6.56 -6.76
N PRO A 86 8.80 5.57 -6.55
CA PRO A 86 9.13 4.42 -5.69
C PRO A 86 10.27 3.56 -6.24
N ASP A 87 10.55 3.63 -7.54
CA ASP A 87 11.71 3.00 -8.18
C ASP A 87 13.04 3.58 -7.68
N VAL A 88 13.12 4.90 -7.58
CA VAL A 88 14.29 5.63 -7.06
C VAL A 88 14.42 5.40 -5.56
N ASP A 89 13.31 5.53 -4.82
CA ASP A 89 13.26 5.29 -3.37
C ASP A 89 13.74 3.87 -3.02
N HIS A 90 13.19 2.85 -3.68
CA HIS A 90 13.57 1.46 -3.46
C HIS A 90 15.07 1.21 -3.73
N HIS A 91 15.59 1.74 -4.84
CA HIS A 91 17.01 1.58 -5.19
C HIS A 91 17.93 2.19 -4.13
N TYR A 92 17.70 3.42 -3.71
CA TYR A 92 18.57 4.10 -2.74
C TYR A 92 18.31 3.69 -1.29
N MET A 93 17.11 3.24 -0.94
CA MET A 93 16.84 2.60 0.35
C MET A 93 17.58 1.25 0.44
N GLY A 94 17.59 0.47 -0.64
CA GLY A 94 18.39 -0.75 -0.74
C GLY A 94 19.89 -0.48 -0.59
N ALA A 95 20.39 0.62 -1.18
CA ALA A 95 21.76 1.06 -1.00
C ALA A 95 22.08 1.41 0.47
N LEU A 96 21.17 2.12 1.15
CA LEU A 96 21.34 2.44 2.56
C LEU A 96 21.38 1.18 3.44
N HIS A 97 20.52 0.19 3.16
CA HIS A 97 20.54 -1.10 3.85
C HIS A 97 21.85 -1.86 3.60
N ALA A 98 22.39 -1.84 2.36
CA ALA A 98 23.67 -2.44 2.02
C ALA A 98 24.84 -1.77 2.77
N MET A 99 24.71 -0.50 3.16
CA MET A 99 25.67 0.21 4.04
C MET A 99 25.52 -0.17 5.53
N GLY A 100 24.58 -1.07 5.88
CA GLY A 100 24.34 -1.53 7.26
C GLY A 100 23.50 -0.58 8.11
N SER A 101 22.82 0.40 7.50
CA SER A 101 21.92 1.33 8.19
C SER A 101 20.47 0.84 8.15
N GLN A 102 19.72 1.14 9.21
CA GLN A 102 18.26 1.00 9.15
C GLN A 102 17.67 2.09 8.26
N GLY A 103 16.71 1.72 7.41
CA GLY A 103 16.02 2.66 6.53
C GLY A 103 15.05 3.57 7.25
N GLY A 104 14.50 4.54 6.52
CA GLY A 104 13.48 5.48 6.97
C GLY A 104 13.51 6.79 6.17
N TRP A 105 12.49 7.60 6.35
CA TRP A 105 12.40 8.92 5.74
C TRP A 105 12.45 10.01 6.79
N PRO A 106 13.10 11.18 6.43
CA PRO A 106 13.72 11.48 5.13
C PRO A 106 14.93 10.57 4.86
N LEU A 107 15.07 10.10 3.61
CA LEU A 107 16.26 9.39 3.15
C LEU A 107 17.19 10.39 2.47
N THR A 108 18.44 10.50 2.95
CA THR A 108 19.44 11.38 2.36
C THR A 108 20.63 10.55 1.87
N MET A 109 20.93 10.63 0.57
CA MET A 109 22.01 9.88 -0.06
C MET A 109 23.00 10.82 -0.74
N PHE A 110 24.28 10.45 -0.75
CA PHE A 110 25.32 11.13 -1.49
C PHE A 110 25.81 10.20 -2.62
N LEU A 111 25.70 10.72 -3.86
CA LEU A 111 25.95 9.95 -5.06
C LEU A 111 27.12 10.56 -5.84
N SER A 112 27.83 9.70 -6.60
CA SER A 112 28.70 10.21 -7.66
C SER A 112 27.87 10.90 -8.76
N PRO A 113 28.50 11.67 -9.66
CA PRO A 113 27.81 12.25 -10.83
C PRO A 113 27.16 11.22 -11.76
N GLU A 114 27.53 9.95 -11.65
CA GLU A 114 26.93 8.82 -12.38
C GLU A 114 25.73 8.21 -11.65
N GLY A 115 25.40 8.69 -10.44
CA GLY A 115 24.31 8.19 -9.62
C GLY A 115 24.68 7.03 -8.68
N ALA A 116 25.97 6.65 -8.58
CA ALA A 116 26.39 5.58 -7.67
C ALA A 116 26.44 6.06 -6.22
N PRO A 117 25.71 5.41 -5.27
CA PRO A 117 25.63 5.84 -3.88
C PRO A 117 26.88 5.44 -3.09
N PHE A 118 27.57 6.37 -2.46
CA PHE A 118 28.77 6.11 -1.67
C PHE A 118 28.64 6.39 -0.17
N PHE A 119 27.62 7.17 0.25
CA PHE A 119 27.29 7.45 1.64
C PHE A 119 25.81 7.83 1.77
N GLY A 120 25.23 7.64 2.96
CA GLY A 120 23.83 7.99 3.21
C GLY A 120 23.43 7.87 4.67
N GLY A 121 22.20 8.26 4.93
CA GLY A 121 21.54 8.18 6.22
C GLY A 121 20.11 8.67 6.12
N THR A 122 19.46 8.82 7.26
CA THR A 122 18.10 9.36 7.36
C THR A 122 18.14 10.82 7.81
N TYR A 123 17.51 11.14 8.92
CA TYR A 123 17.51 12.47 9.49
C TYR A 123 18.86 12.79 10.19
N TRP A 124 19.35 14.02 10.06
CA TRP A 124 20.43 14.59 10.87
C TRP A 124 20.01 15.91 11.52
N PRO A 125 20.30 16.09 12.83
CA PRO A 125 19.91 17.30 13.56
C PRO A 125 20.71 18.53 13.13
N PRO A 126 20.24 19.77 13.41
CA PRO A 126 20.96 21.00 13.09
C PRO A 126 22.22 21.21 13.96
N ALA A 127 22.24 20.64 15.17
CA ALA A 127 23.38 20.62 16.08
C ALA A 127 23.64 19.17 16.57
N PRO A 128 24.89 18.79 16.88
CA PRO A 128 25.20 17.44 17.36
C PRO A 128 24.41 17.10 18.61
N ARG A 129 23.67 15.96 18.59
CA ARG A 129 22.94 15.44 19.76
C ARG A 129 22.77 13.92 19.70
N TYR A 130 22.65 13.29 20.85
CA TYR A 130 22.45 11.82 20.96
C TYR A 130 23.50 10.98 20.24
N GLY A 131 24.75 11.48 20.16
CA GLY A 131 25.83 10.80 19.45
C GLY A 131 25.79 10.94 17.93
N GLN A 132 24.83 11.65 17.38
CA GLN A 132 24.75 11.95 15.95
C GLN A 132 25.44 13.28 15.62
N PRO A 133 26.17 13.36 14.47
CA PRO A 133 26.72 14.62 13.97
C PRO A 133 25.59 15.54 13.48
N SER A 134 25.86 16.84 13.43
CA SER A 134 24.95 17.78 12.77
C SER A 134 24.98 17.60 11.25
N PHE A 135 23.89 18.00 10.58
CA PHE A 135 23.82 17.95 9.12
C PHE A 135 24.97 18.73 8.45
N ARG A 136 25.34 19.91 8.98
CA ARG A 136 26.51 20.69 8.51
C ARG A 136 27.83 19.92 8.63
N GLN A 137 28.03 19.15 9.70
CA GLN A 137 29.22 18.32 9.86
C GLN A 137 29.24 17.18 8.84
N VAL A 138 28.09 16.59 8.55
CA VAL A 138 27.94 15.56 7.50
C VAL A 138 28.31 16.15 6.14
N LEU A 139 27.73 17.31 5.76
CA LEU A 139 28.05 17.97 4.49
C LEU A 139 29.56 18.25 4.36
N ALA A 140 30.18 18.83 5.40
CA ALA A 140 31.64 19.11 5.41
C ALA A 140 32.47 17.83 5.27
N SER A 141 32.08 16.74 5.96
CA SER A 141 32.77 15.45 5.87
C SER A 141 32.70 14.85 4.48
N VAL A 142 31.51 14.86 3.86
CA VAL A 142 31.31 14.35 2.49
C VAL A 142 32.08 15.16 1.48
N THR A 143 32.05 16.51 1.57
CA THR A 143 32.84 17.38 0.70
C THR A 143 34.35 17.07 0.84
N ASN A 144 34.83 16.92 2.09
CA ASN A 144 36.24 16.57 2.31
C ASN A 144 36.60 15.20 1.71
N VAL A 145 35.74 14.18 1.87
CA VAL A 145 35.97 12.85 1.26
C VAL A 145 36.00 12.96 -0.26
N TRP A 146 35.09 13.71 -0.86
CA TRP A 146 35.05 13.92 -2.31
C TRP A 146 36.33 14.56 -2.86
N LEU A 147 36.86 15.56 -2.13
CA LEU A 147 38.07 16.27 -2.54
C LEU A 147 39.36 15.50 -2.28
N THR A 148 39.44 14.71 -1.20
CA THR A 148 40.70 14.13 -0.73
C THR A 148 40.79 12.61 -0.84
N LYS A 149 39.65 11.90 -0.94
CA LYS A 149 39.53 10.43 -0.95
C LYS A 149 38.56 9.93 -2.03
N ARG A 150 38.53 10.63 -3.16
CA ARG A 150 37.55 10.39 -4.24
C ARG A 150 37.54 8.94 -4.74
N GLU A 151 38.70 8.35 -4.93
CA GLU A 151 38.80 6.94 -5.40
C GLU A 151 38.13 5.98 -4.43
N ALA A 152 38.24 6.20 -3.13
CA ALA A 152 37.58 5.37 -2.12
C ALA A 152 36.05 5.56 -2.17
N ALA A 153 35.57 6.79 -2.36
CA ALA A 153 34.13 7.07 -2.52
C ALA A 153 33.56 6.37 -3.78
N LEU A 154 34.25 6.49 -4.91
CA LEU A 154 33.83 5.84 -6.16
C LEU A 154 33.88 4.30 -6.05
N GLY A 155 34.93 3.75 -5.38
CA GLY A 155 35.04 2.31 -5.12
C GLY A 155 33.89 1.77 -4.27
N ASN A 156 33.50 2.49 -3.20
CA ASN A 156 32.33 2.15 -2.40
C ASN A 156 31.05 2.18 -3.23
N GLY A 157 30.84 3.23 -4.01
CA GLY A 157 29.66 3.37 -4.88
C GLY A 157 29.55 2.23 -5.89
N ALA A 158 30.66 1.85 -6.51
CA ALA A 158 30.70 0.71 -7.44
C ALA A 158 30.37 -0.61 -6.74
N ALA A 159 30.90 -0.86 -5.54
CA ALA A 159 30.62 -2.08 -4.78
C ALA A 159 29.14 -2.19 -4.38
N ILE A 160 28.53 -1.08 -3.92
CA ILE A 160 27.11 -1.04 -3.57
C ILE A 160 26.24 -1.26 -4.82
N THR A 161 26.55 -0.58 -5.92
CA THR A 161 25.83 -0.76 -7.19
C THR A 161 25.93 -2.21 -7.70
N ALA A 162 27.11 -2.83 -7.61
CA ALA A 162 27.30 -4.24 -7.97
C ALA A 162 26.47 -5.18 -7.07
N HIS A 163 26.39 -4.88 -5.77
CA HIS A 163 25.53 -5.64 -4.85
C HIS A 163 24.05 -5.50 -5.23
N LEU A 164 23.56 -4.29 -5.49
CA LEU A 164 22.18 -4.08 -5.92
C LEU A 164 21.89 -4.77 -7.26
N SER A 165 22.84 -4.77 -8.19
CA SER A 165 22.70 -5.51 -9.45
C SER A 165 22.56 -7.01 -9.19
N SER A 166 23.34 -7.58 -8.28
CA SER A 166 23.26 -9.01 -7.95
C SER A 166 21.90 -9.40 -7.31
N LEU A 167 21.22 -8.48 -6.61
CA LEU A 167 19.88 -8.71 -6.09
C LEU A 167 18.81 -8.71 -7.22
N ALA A 168 19.06 -7.97 -8.29
CA ALA A 168 18.19 -7.92 -9.47
C ALA A 168 18.48 -9.02 -10.50
N ASP A 169 19.58 -9.76 -10.35
CA ASP A 169 19.94 -10.86 -11.25
C ASP A 169 18.91 -11.99 -11.20
N ALA A 170 18.82 -12.71 -12.32
CA ALA A 170 17.99 -13.91 -12.40
C ALA A 170 18.45 -14.96 -11.39
N ARG A 171 17.51 -15.48 -10.63
CA ARG A 171 17.76 -16.61 -9.71
C ARG A 171 17.58 -17.93 -10.43
N ALA A 172 18.12 -19.00 -9.88
CA ALA A 172 17.81 -20.33 -10.39
C ALA A 172 16.29 -20.58 -10.23
N PRO A 173 15.59 -20.95 -11.31
CA PRO A 173 14.16 -21.21 -11.21
C PRO A 173 13.90 -22.38 -10.26
N GLY A 174 12.85 -22.24 -9.44
CA GLY A 174 12.44 -23.22 -8.46
C GLY A 174 10.96 -23.57 -8.59
N ALA A 175 10.48 -24.42 -7.70
CA ALA A 175 9.07 -24.69 -7.53
C ALA A 175 8.71 -24.55 -6.05
N LEU A 176 7.73 -23.72 -5.73
CA LEU A 176 7.16 -23.67 -4.41
C LEU A 176 6.33 -24.92 -4.12
N THR A 177 6.34 -25.32 -2.89
CA THR A 177 5.58 -26.47 -2.39
C THR A 177 4.67 -26.05 -1.23
N SER A 178 3.72 -26.91 -0.86
CA SER A 178 2.92 -26.68 0.35
C SER A 178 3.76 -26.63 1.63
N ALA A 179 4.93 -27.27 1.65
CA ALA A 179 5.86 -27.21 2.77
C ALA A 179 6.52 -25.82 2.92
N ASP A 180 6.77 -25.12 1.82
CA ASP A 180 7.31 -23.76 1.83
C ASP A 180 6.28 -22.78 2.39
N LEU A 181 5.00 -22.92 1.98
CA LEU A 181 3.90 -22.13 2.56
C LEU A 181 3.77 -22.39 4.06
N ASP A 182 3.83 -23.66 4.48
CA ASP A 182 3.80 -24.05 5.89
C ASP A 182 4.94 -23.40 6.67
N ALA A 183 6.15 -23.49 6.14
CA ALA A 183 7.34 -22.91 6.79
C ALA A 183 7.21 -21.40 6.93
N ALA A 184 6.80 -20.70 5.89
CA ALA A 184 6.56 -19.26 5.91
C ALA A 184 5.44 -18.88 6.89
N GLY A 185 4.28 -19.55 6.82
CA GLY A 185 3.14 -19.29 7.71
C GLY A 185 3.50 -19.46 9.18
N PHE A 186 4.20 -20.55 9.55
CA PHE A 186 4.64 -20.73 10.93
C PHE A 186 5.79 -19.80 11.34
N ALA A 187 6.64 -19.38 10.40
CA ALA A 187 7.64 -18.36 10.68
C ALA A 187 6.97 -17.03 11.05
N LEU A 188 5.98 -16.61 10.29
CA LEU A 188 5.21 -15.39 10.54
C LEU A 188 4.40 -15.46 11.83
N LEU A 189 3.77 -16.62 12.15
CA LEU A 189 3.05 -16.80 13.42
C LEU A 189 3.94 -16.59 14.66
N ARG A 190 5.24 -16.91 14.57
CA ARG A 190 6.18 -16.68 15.70
C ARG A 190 6.46 -15.20 15.96
N LEU A 191 6.18 -14.32 14.99
CA LEU A 191 6.37 -12.88 15.13
C LEU A 191 5.15 -12.16 15.70
N ILE A 192 4.00 -12.86 15.81
CA ILE A 192 2.74 -12.27 16.27
C ILE A 192 2.82 -11.89 17.75
N ASP A 193 2.48 -10.66 18.05
CA ASP A 193 2.19 -10.21 19.40
C ASP A 193 0.78 -10.70 19.79
N THR A 194 0.74 -11.79 20.56
CA THR A 194 -0.51 -12.41 20.98
C THR A 194 -1.27 -11.62 22.04
N PHE A 195 -0.64 -10.61 22.65
CA PHE A 195 -1.25 -9.76 23.67
C PHE A 195 -1.90 -8.51 23.09
N ASN A 196 -1.15 -7.76 22.26
CA ASN A 196 -1.62 -6.51 21.69
C ASN A 196 -2.07 -6.66 20.22
N GLY A 197 -1.94 -7.83 19.61
CA GLY A 197 -2.17 -8.03 18.18
C GLY A 197 -1.07 -7.42 17.30
N GLY A 198 -1.03 -7.83 16.04
CA GLY A 198 -0.01 -7.36 15.08
C GLY A 198 1.33 -8.04 15.23
N ILE A 199 2.38 -7.46 14.64
CA ILE A 199 3.74 -8.02 14.62
C ILE A 199 4.70 -7.10 15.36
N GLY A 200 5.62 -7.69 16.12
CA GLY A 200 6.75 -7.02 16.74
C GLY A 200 6.39 -6.11 17.91
N ARG A 201 7.28 -5.15 18.14
CA ARG A 201 7.16 -4.11 19.18
C ARG A 201 7.00 -2.74 18.51
N ALA A 202 7.08 -1.67 19.29
CA ALA A 202 7.04 -0.29 18.80
C ALA A 202 8.27 0.08 17.92
N PRO A 203 8.10 0.88 16.84
CA PRO A 203 6.82 1.29 16.26
C PRO A 203 6.10 0.12 15.56
N LYS A 204 4.77 0.14 15.52
CA LYS A 204 3.96 -1.00 15.10
C LYS A 204 3.10 -0.67 13.89
N PHE A 205 3.28 -1.44 12.81
CA PHE A 205 2.58 -1.28 11.53
C PHE A 205 1.52 -2.36 11.33
N PRO A 206 0.43 -2.10 10.60
CA PRO A 206 -0.60 -3.09 10.29
C PRO A 206 -0.08 -4.31 9.52
N ASN A 207 0.92 -4.14 8.64
CA ASN A 207 1.52 -5.21 7.81
C ASN A 207 0.46 -6.07 7.09
N ALA A 208 -0.50 -5.43 6.46
CA ALA A 208 -1.69 -6.06 5.90
C ALA A 208 -1.41 -7.22 4.92
N PRO A 209 -0.38 -7.20 4.05
CA PRO A 209 -0.06 -8.33 3.18
C PRO A 209 0.22 -9.62 3.95
N ILE A 210 0.92 -9.54 5.10
CA ILE A 210 1.20 -10.69 5.97
C ILE A 210 -0.11 -11.26 6.52
N PHE A 211 -0.99 -10.42 7.05
CA PHE A 211 -2.25 -10.89 7.64
C PHE A 211 -3.24 -11.41 6.60
N ARG A 212 -3.19 -10.90 5.36
CA ARG A 212 -3.94 -11.48 4.23
C ARG A 212 -3.47 -12.91 3.94
N PHE A 213 -2.15 -13.16 3.92
CA PHE A 213 -1.58 -14.50 3.76
C PHE A 213 -1.91 -15.41 4.94
N LEU A 214 -1.80 -14.94 6.20
CA LEU A 214 -2.21 -15.74 7.36
C LEU A 214 -3.70 -16.13 7.29
N GLY A 215 -4.55 -15.24 6.78
CA GLY A 215 -5.96 -15.56 6.51
C GLY A 215 -6.12 -16.68 5.45
N SER A 216 -5.34 -16.65 4.37
CA SER A 216 -5.30 -17.71 3.36
C SER A 216 -4.82 -19.04 3.97
N GLU A 217 -3.78 -19.01 4.83
CA GLU A 217 -3.29 -20.19 5.56
C GLU A 217 -4.37 -20.80 6.46
N TYR A 218 -5.21 -19.98 7.12
CA TYR A 218 -6.37 -20.50 7.83
C TYR A 218 -7.35 -21.20 6.87
N GLY A 219 -7.63 -20.61 5.72
CA GLY A 219 -8.46 -21.23 4.67
C GLY A 219 -7.94 -22.60 4.25
N ARG A 220 -6.63 -22.73 4.08
CA ARG A 220 -5.94 -23.96 3.65
C ARG A 220 -5.86 -25.02 4.75
N ARG A 221 -5.51 -24.65 5.98
CA ARG A 221 -5.14 -25.58 7.05
C ARG A 221 -6.21 -25.80 8.10
N ARG A 222 -7.15 -24.88 8.23
CA ARG A 222 -8.16 -24.81 9.29
C ARG A 222 -7.54 -24.78 10.72
N ASP A 223 -6.26 -24.33 10.83
CA ASP A 223 -5.58 -24.14 12.10
C ASP A 223 -6.00 -22.79 12.72
N PRO A 224 -6.67 -22.76 13.88
CA PRO A 224 -7.23 -21.55 14.45
C PRO A 224 -6.19 -20.47 14.79
N ARG A 225 -4.92 -20.85 14.97
CA ARG A 225 -3.85 -19.87 15.27
C ARG A 225 -3.71 -18.80 14.19
N PHE A 226 -3.88 -19.17 12.93
CA PHE A 226 -3.84 -18.22 11.79
C PHE A 226 -5.01 -17.25 11.81
N ARG A 227 -6.22 -17.76 12.03
CA ARG A 227 -7.43 -16.93 12.18
C ARG A 227 -7.31 -15.98 13.36
N ASP A 228 -6.83 -16.50 14.49
CA ASP A 228 -6.76 -15.76 15.75
C ASP A 228 -5.68 -14.65 15.67
N ALA A 229 -4.61 -14.85 14.88
CA ALA A 229 -3.64 -13.80 14.56
C ALA A 229 -4.29 -12.63 13.79
N VAL A 230 -5.06 -12.93 12.74
CA VAL A 230 -5.78 -11.90 11.95
C VAL A 230 -6.78 -11.16 12.81
N ARG A 231 -7.57 -11.88 13.63
CA ARG A 231 -8.54 -11.27 14.54
C ARG A 231 -7.89 -10.41 15.61
N GLY A 232 -6.79 -10.87 16.19
CA GLY A 232 -6.05 -10.13 17.21
C GLY A 232 -5.57 -8.77 16.68
N LEU A 233 -5.05 -8.73 15.45
CA LEU A 233 -4.73 -7.45 14.79
C LEU A 233 -5.97 -6.58 14.63
N LEU A 234 -7.02 -7.09 13.97
CA LEU A 234 -8.18 -6.29 13.63
C LEU A 234 -8.95 -5.79 14.86
N ASP A 235 -9.05 -6.59 15.91
CA ASP A 235 -9.67 -6.18 17.17
C ASP A 235 -8.87 -5.03 17.82
N ALA A 236 -7.53 -5.14 17.80
CA ALA A 236 -6.65 -4.10 18.34
C ALA A 236 -6.73 -2.80 17.52
N LEU A 237 -6.70 -2.89 16.18
CA LEU A 237 -6.85 -1.73 15.31
C LEU A 237 -8.23 -1.05 15.49
N CYS A 238 -9.32 -1.83 15.55
CA CYS A 238 -10.69 -1.31 15.70
C CYS A 238 -10.93 -0.61 17.05
N ALA A 239 -10.18 -0.98 18.09
CA ALA A 239 -10.31 -0.41 19.44
C ALA A 239 -9.26 0.66 19.74
N GLY A 240 -8.08 0.58 19.13
CA GLY A 240 -6.92 1.46 19.38
C GLY A 240 -7.11 2.89 18.95
N GLY A 241 -6.21 3.75 19.40
CA GLY A 241 -6.13 5.14 18.98
C GLY A 241 -5.62 5.33 17.54
N ILE A 242 -5.09 4.26 16.92
CA ILE A 242 -4.74 4.24 15.50
C ILE A 242 -5.96 4.41 14.59
N TYR A 243 -7.16 4.06 15.07
CA TYR A 243 -8.42 4.31 14.40
C TYR A 243 -9.00 5.67 14.84
N ASP A 244 -9.38 6.51 13.89
CA ASP A 244 -10.06 7.77 14.18
C ASP A 244 -11.52 7.51 14.55
N HIS A 245 -11.81 7.41 15.85
CA HIS A 245 -13.14 7.11 16.38
C HIS A 245 -14.20 8.20 16.11
N VAL A 246 -13.80 9.37 15.63
CA VAL A 246 -14.70 10.50 15.31
C VAL A 246 -14.96 10.61 13.81
N GLY A 247 -13.92 10.49 13.00
CA GLY A 247 -14.00 10.74 11.55
C GLY A 247 -13.89 9.49 10.68
N GLY A 248 -13.47 8.36 11.24
CA GLY A 248 -13.17 7.15 10.49
C GLY A 248 -11.79 7.17 9.84
N GLY A 249 -11.39 6.02 9.31
CA GLY A 249 -10.08 5.80 8.76
C GLY A 249 -9.01 5.49 9.81
N PHE A 250 -7.93 4.84 9.37
CA PHE A 250 -6.82 4.39 10.19
C PHE A 250 -5.57 5.22 9.88
N ALA A 251 -4.82 5.59 10.92
CA ALA A 251 -3.49 6.13 10.76
C ALA A 251 -2.52 5.03 10.33
N ARG A 252 -1.35 5.41 9.80
CA ARG A 252 -0.41 4.51 9.17
C ARG A 252 0.23 3.52 10.15
N TYR A 253 0.69 3.99 11.33
CA TYR A 253 1.32 3.15 12.33
C TYR A 253 1.16 3.73 13.74
N SER A 254 1.43 2.91 14.75
CA SER A 254 1.48 3.33 16.15
C SER A 254 2.93 3.47 16.62
N VAL A 255 3.21 4.52 17.39
CA VAL A 255 4.53 4.74 18.00
C VAL A 255 4.76 3.86 19.23
N ASP A 256 3.70 3.22 19.74
CA ASP A 256 3.73 2.26 20.84
C ASP A 256 3.29 0.84 20.42
N ALA A 257 3.40 -0.12 21.33
CA ALA A 257 3.04 -1.50 21.06
C ALA A 257 1.54 -1.80 21.22
N GLU A 258 0.80 -0.93 21.87
CA GLU A 258 -0.60 -1.08 22.28
C GLU A 258 -1.60 -0.48 21.29
N TRP A 259 -1.13 0.05 20.16
CA TRP A 259 -1.95 0.75 19.14
C TRP A 259 -2.65 2.01 19.70
N HIS A 260 -2.06 2.64 20.74
CA HIS A 260 -2.65 3.77 21.43
C HIS A 260 -2.33 5.09 20.72
N VAL A 261 -1.06 5.44 20.59
CA VAL A 261 -0.64 6.71 20.00
C VAL A 261 -0.25 6.49 18.55
N PRO A 262 -1.03 6.98 17.58
CA PRO A 262 -0.67 6.87 16.19
C PRO A 262 0.38 7.91 15.80
N HIS A 263 1.11 7.64 14.72
CA HIS A 263 1.66 8.68 13.87
C HIS A 263 0.53 9.10 12.92
N PHE A 264 0.00 10.29 13.08
CA PHE A 264 -1.35 10.68 12.65
C PHE A 264 -1.57 10.77 11.13
N GLU A 265 -0.57 10.49 10.29
CA GLU A 265 -0.76 10.40 8.84
C GLU A 265 -1.74 9.29 8.46
N LYS A 266 -2.62 9.55 7.48
CA LYS A 266 -3.55 8.54 6.96
C LYS A 266 -3.27 8.30 5.49
N MET A 267 -2.81 7.08 5.17
CA MET A 267 -2.47 6.69 3.80
C MET A 267 -3.63 5.95 3.14
N LEU A 268 -3.83 6.18 1.86
CA LEU A 268 -4.87 5.51 1.08
C LEU A 268 -4.67 3.98 1.09
N TYR A 269 -3.43 3.51 0.85
CA TYR A 269 -3.11 2.08 0.76
C TYR A 269 -3.32 1.31 2.06
N ASP A 270 -3.05 1.93 3.23
CA ASP A 270 -3.29 1.28 4.53
C ASP A 270 -4.79 1.08 4.75
N ASN A 271 -5.58 2.12 4.50
CA ASN A 271 -7.02 2.09 4.67
C ASN A 271 -7.70 1.12 3.70
N ALA A 272 -7.23 1.04 2.45
CA ALA A 272 -7.70 0.07 1.47
C ALA A 272 -7.47 -1.37 1.95
N GLN A 273 -6.25 -1.68 2.39
CA GLN A 273 -5.88 -3.03 2.81
C GLN A 273 -6.56 -3.43 4.13
N ILE A 274 -6.69 -2.51 5.09
CA ILE A 274 -7.42 -2.77 6.35
C ILE A 274 -8.90 -3.03 6.04
N LEU A 275 -9.53 -2.27 5.14
CA LEU A 275 -10.91 -2.49 4.69
C LEU A 275 -11.07 -3.89 4.06
N GLU A 276 -10.13 -4.33 3.24
CA GLU A 276 -10.12 -5.67 2.65
C GLU A 276 -10.00 -6.76 3.73
N LEU A 277 -9.11 -6.58 4.72
CA LEU A 277 -8.95 -7.51 5.86
C LEU A 277 -10.20 -7.55 6.75
N LEU A 278 -10.85 -6.41 7.02
CA LEU A 278 -12.11 -6.35 7.76
C LEU A 278 -13.21 -7.14 7.03
N ALA A 279 -13.30 -6.99 5.70
CA ALA A 279 -14.25 -7.73 4.88
C ALA A 279 -13.95 -9.23 4.89
N PHE A 280 -12.70 -9.63 4.74
CA PHE A 280 -12.27 -11.02 4.79
C PHE A 280 -12.62 -11.67 6.14
N ALA A 281 -12.22 -11.05 7.26
CA ALA A 281 -12.47 -11.57 8.60
C ALA A 281 -13.97 -11.58 8.96
N HIS A 282 -14.75 -10.62 8.48
CA HIS A 282 -16.20 -10.57 8.67
C HIS A 282 -16.90 -11.69 7.89
N ALA A 283 -16.48 -11.96 6.66
CA ALA A 283 -17.02 -13.04 5.84
C ALA A 283 -16.78 -14.42 6.47
N GLU A 284 -15.64 -14.63 7.12
CA GLU A 284 -15.33 -15.87 7.86
C GLU A 284 -16.17 -16.00 9.14
N THR A 285 -16.28 -14.92 9.91
CA THR A 285 -17.10 -14.85 11.12
C THR A 285 -17.62 -13.43 11.30
N PRO A 286 -18.91 -13.21 11.09
CA PRO A 286 -19.51 -11.89 11.20
C PRO A 286 -19.27 -11.23 12.55
N ARG A 287 -18.69 -10.03 12.54
CA ARG A 287 -18.49 -9.18 13.71
C ARG A 287 -19.00 -7.77 13.41
N PRO A 288 -20.01 -7.27 14.13
CA PRO A 288 -20.62 -5.96 13.87
C PRO A 288 -19.61 -4.82 13.85
N ILE A 289 -18.57 -4.87 14.70
CA ILE A 289 -17.55 -3.82 14.76
C ILE A 289 -16.74 -3.72 13.44
N TYR A 290 -16.47 -4.84 12.77
CA TYR A 290 -15.75 -4.82 11.50
C TYR A 290 -16.59 -4.13 10.41
N ALA A 291 -17.87 -4.43 10.36
CA ALA A 291 -18.79 -3.77 9.44
C ALA A 291 -18.95 -2.26 9.74
N ALA A 292 -18.99 -1.89 11.02
CA ALA A 292 -19.05 -0.48 11.43
C ALA A 292 -17.78 0.26 10.99
N ARG A 293 -16.58 -0.26 11.31
CA ARG A 293 -15.30 0.36 10.94
C ARG A 293 -15.12 0.44 9.43
N ALA A 294 -15.55 -0.59 8.69
CA ALA A 294 -15.51 -0.57 7.24
C ALA A 294 -16.38 0.53 6.63
N ARG A 295 -17.62 0.69 7.13
CA ARG A 295 -18.53 1.77 6.69
C ARG A 295 -18.01 3.15 7.06
N ASP A 296 -17.50 3.33 8.28
CA ASP A 296 -16.93 4.60 8.72
C ASP A 296 -15.68 4.98 7.90
N THR A 297 -14.81 3.98 7.59
CA THR A 297 -13.63 4.18 6.72
C THR A 297 -14.05 4.54 5.30
N PHE A 298 -15.06 3.88 4.74
CA PHE A 298 -15.61 4.28 3.45
C PHE A 298 -16.20 5.70 3.49
N GLY A 299 -16.92 6.06 4.55
CA GLY A 299 -17.43 7.41 4.76
C GLY A 299 -16.31 8.46 4.80
N TRP A 300 -15.19 8.14 5.45
CA TRP A 300 -13.99 8.98 5.45
C TRP A 300 -13.37 9.11 4.05
N LEU A 301 -13.20 8.02 3.31
CA LEU A 301 -12.70 8.05 1.93
C LEU A 301 -13.53 8.99 1.05
N MET A 302 -14.86 8.89 1.13
CA MET A 302 -15.77 9.70 0.33
C MET A 302 -15.80 11.17 0.73
N ARG A 303 -15.54 11.48 1.99
CA ARG A 303 -15.62 12.83 2.54
C ARG A 303 -14.31 13.60 2.46
N GLU A 304 -13.17 12.90 2.67
CA GLU A 304 -11.87 13.55 2.91
C GLU A 304 -10.79 13.18 1.89
N MET A 305 -10.94 12.05 1.18
CA MET A 305 -9.90 11.53 0.29
C MET A 305 -10.26 11.58 -1.21
N LYS A 306 -11.25 12.37 -1.60
CA LYS A 306 -11.62 12.46 -3.03
C LYS A 306 -10.67 13.38 -3.81
N ALA A 307 -10.19 12.87 -4.95
CA ALA A 307 -9.50 13.61 -6.00
C ALA A 307 -10.27 13.42 -7.32
N GLY A 308 -11.29 14.25 -7.54
CA GLY A 308 -12.30 14.00 -8.56
C GLY A 308 -13.13 12.75 -8.23
N GLU A 309 -13.22 11.79 -9.16
CA GLU A 309 -13.86 10.50 -8.88
C GLU A 309 -12.88 9.46 -8.32
N ALA A 310 -11.57 9.64 -8.49
CA ALA A 310 -10.53 8.84 -7.86
C ALA A 310 -10.27 9.25 -6.40
N PHE A 311 -9.25 8.65 -5.77
CA PHE A 311 -8.87 8.92 -4.40
C PHE A 311 -7.47 9.50 -4.31
N ALA A 312 -7.32 10.47 -3.42
CA ALA A 312 -6.07 11.14 -3.06
C ALA A 312 -5.11 10.18 -2.32
N ALA A 313 -3.83 10.52 -2.27
CA ALA A 313 -2.79 9.66 -1.72
C ALA A 313 -2.81 9.61 -0.19
N SER A 314 -2.86 10.78 0.49
CA SER A 314 -2.71 10.81 1.95
C SER A 314 -3.22 12.09 2.59
N LEU A 315 -3.44 12.02 3.92
CA LEU A 315 -3.56 13.18 4.82
C LEU A 315 -2.31 13.29 5.69
N ASP A 316 -1.83 14.51 5.86
CA ASP A 316 -0.65 14.82 6.66
C ASP A 316 -0.86 14.46 8.15
N ALA A 317 0.23 14.10 8.83
CA ALA A 317 0.25 13.92 10.28
C ALA A 317 0.13 15.25 11.01
N ASP A 318 0.69 16.31 10.41
CA ASP A 318 0.83 17.64 11.00
C ASP A 318 -0.33 18.56 10.60
N GLN A 319 -0.67 19.44 11.53
CA GLN A 319 -1.58 20.54 11.28
C GLN A 319 -1.04 21.78 11.99
N GLU A 320 -0.77 22.85 11.22
CA GLU A 320 -0.14 24.09 11.73
C GLU A 320 1.19 23.83 12.47
N GLY A 321 1.97 22.84 12.01
CA GLY A 321 3.27 22.49 12.59
C GLY A 321 3.22 21.65 13.87
N GLU A 322 2.03 21.15 14.27
CA GLU A 322 1.86 20.26 15.41
C GLU A 322 1.29 18.92 14.96
N GLU A 323 2.01 17.82 15.29
CA GLU A 323 1.54 16.47 15.00
C GLU A 323 0.26 16.14 15.77
N GLY A 324 -0.72 15.58 15.09
CA GLY A 324 -1.97 15.08 15.67
C GLY A 324 -2.96 16.14 16.16
N LYS A 325 -2.67 17.44 16.05
CA LYS A 325 -3.48 18.56 16.57
C LYS A 325 -4.95 18.48 16.15
N PHE A 326 -5.22 18.07 14.93
CA PHE A 326 -6.58 17.89 14.41
C PHE A 326 -7.37 16.80 15.14
N TYR A 327 -6.70 15.71 15.57
CA TYR A 327 -7.33 14.47 16.02
C TYR A 327 -7.51 14.37 17.53
N VAL A 328 -6.68 15.06 18.32
CA VAL A 328 -6.63 14.94 19.77
C VAL A 328 -7.61 15.89 20.47
N TRP A 329 -7.95 15.59 21.73
CA TRP A 329 -8.99 16.28 22.49
C TRP A 329 -8.52 16.66 23.89
N MET A 330 -8.93 17.85 24.34
CA MET A 330 -8.88 18.21 25.75
C MET A 330 -10.15 17.69 26.45
N ALA A 331 -10.01 17.18 27.69
CA ALA A 331 -11.18 16.70 28.41
C ALA A 331 -12.30 17.76 28.59
N PRO A 332 -11.99 19.06 28.87
CA PRO A 332 -13.00 20.12 28.92
C PRO A 332 -13.74 20.35 27.59
N GLU A 333 -13.05 20.24 26.44
CA GLU A 333 -13.73 20.36 25.12
C GLU A 333 -14.83 19.31 24.93
N ILE A 334 -14.58 18.09 25.42
CA ILE A 334 -15.56 16.99 25.38
C ILE A 334 -16.71 17.27 26.33
N ASP A 335 -16.41 17.79 27.55
CA ASP A 335 -17.45 18.15 28.52
C ASP A 335 -18.38 19.25 27.98
N ASP A 336 -17.82 20.29 27.37
CA ASP A 336 -18.58 21.39 26.79
C ASP A 336 -19.41 20.95 25.58
N ALA A 337 -18.86 20.06 24.72
CA ALA A 337 -19.55 19.59 23.52
C ALA A 337 -20.70 18.59 23.83
N LEU A 338 -20.53 17.74 24.83
CA LEU A 338 -21.40 16.59 25.07
C LEU A 338 -22.32 16.79 26.29
N GLY A 339 -21.98 17.68 27.22
CA GLY A 339 -22.81 17.93 28.43
C GLY A 339 -23.05 16.64 29.23
N ALA A 340 -24.30 16.26 29.41
CA ALA A 340 -24.69 15.08 30.19
C ALA A 340 -24.12 13.73 29.61
N GLU A 341 -23.83 13.68 28.32
CA GLU A 341 -23.27 12.48 27.64
C GLU A 341 -21.76 12.33 27.86
N ALA A 342 -21.06 13.39 28.30
CA ALA A 342 -19.61 13.45 28.38
C ALA A 342 -19.03 12.36 29.31
N ALA A 343 -19.65 12.11 30.46
CA ALA A 343 -19.14 11.13 31.42
C ALA A 343 -19.09 9.70 30.84
N ALA A 344 -20.16 9.28 30.16
CA ALA A 344 -20.22 7.97 29.50
C ALA A 344 -19.21 7.87 28.35
N PHE A 345 -19.09 8.93 27.53
CA PHE A 345 -18.14 8.99 26.43
C PHE A 345 -16.69 8.90 26.93
N LYS A 346 -16.31 9.72 27.91
CA LYS A 346 -14.96 9.72 28.50
C LYS A 346 -14.61 8.37 29.12
N ALA A 347 -15.56 7.72 29.77
CA ALA A 347 -15.36 6.39 30.34
C ALA A 347 -15.09 5.34 29.25
N ALA A 348 -15.81 5.39 28.13
CA ALA A 348 -15.65 4.44 27.01
C ALA A 348 -14.35 4.65 26.24
N TYR A 349 -13.96 5.91 25.99
CA TYR A 349 -12.84 6.28 25.12
C TYR A 349 -11.54 6.66 25.85
N ASP A 350 -11.33 6.21 27.08
CA ASP A 350 -10.13 6.45 27.89
C ASP A 350 -9.72 7.94 27.98
N VAL A 351 -10.69 8.84 28.02
CA VAL A 351 -10.42 10.27 28.19
C VAL A 351 -10.09 10.57 29.65
N ARG A 352 -8.95 11.20 29.89
CA ARG A 352 -8.42 11.55 31.21
C ARG A 352 -8.36 13.07 31.38
N PRO A 353 -8.59 13.60 32.59
CA PRO A 353 -8.46 15.06 32.84
C PRO A 353 -7.08 15.60 32.49
N GLU A 354 -6.03 14.87 32.84
CA GLU A 354 -4.62 15.20 32.58
C GLU A 354 -4.16 14.86 31.17
N GLY A 355 -5.01 14.22 30.37
CA GLY A 355 -4.65 13.64 29.08
C GLY A 355 -4.06 12.23 29.19
N ASN A 356 -4.13 11.49 28.12
CA ASN A 356 -3.46 10.19 27.97
C ASN A 356 -2.25 10.22 27.04
N TRP A 357 -2.01 11.38 26.40
CA TRP A 357 -0.85 11.68 25.55
C TRP A 357 -0.55 13.19 25.57
N GLU A 358 0.61 13.60 26.05
CA GLU A 358 1.13 14.99 26.06
C GLU A 358 0.12 16.05 26.53
N GLY A 359 -0.63 15.75 27.59
CA GLY A 359 -1.66 16.64 28.15
C GLY A 359 -2.96 16.70 27.35
N ARG A 360 -3.09 15.94 26.29
CA ARG A 360 -4.28 15.78 25.45
C ARG A 360 -4.73 14.31 25.45
N ASN A 361 -5.85 14.01 24.81
CA ASN A 361 -6.36 12.65 24.72
C ASN A 361 -6.46 12.17 23.28
N VAL A 362 -5.81 11.05 22.99
CA VAL A 362 -6.08 10.20 21.84
C VAL A 362 -7.25 9.28 22.24
N LEU A 363 -8.31 9.26 21.44
CA LEU A 363 -9.49 8.43 21.71
C LEU A 363 -9.16 6.96 21.40
N ARG A 364 -9.41 6.07 22.37
CA ARG A 364 -9.35 4.61 22.20
C ARG A 364 -10.39 3.92 23.06
N LEU A 365 -10.92 2.80 22.64
CA LEU A 365 -11.86 2.02 23.45
C LEU A 365 -11.12 1.31 24.58
N LYS A 366 -11.60 1.42 25.82
CA LYS A 366 -11.02 0.78 27.01
C LYS A 366 -11.24 -0.73 27.09
N ALA A 367 -12.33 -1.20 26.52
CA ALA A 367 -12.70 -2.61 26.46
C ALA A 367 -12.62 -3.11 25.02
N PRO A 368 -12.55 -4.43 24.79
CA PRO A 368 -12.75 -4.99 23.47
C PRO A 368 -14.00 -4.35 22.86
N ALA A 369 -13.89 -3.96 21.58
CA ALA A 369 -14.91 -3.19 20.90
C ALA A 369 -16.31 -3.81 21.07
N ASP A 370 -17.11 -3.26 21.98
CA ASP A 370 -18.51 -3.62 22.18
C ASP A 370 -19.35 -2.86 21.14
N PRO A 371 -19.94 -3.56 20.17
CA PRO A 371 -20.74 -2.94 19.11
C PRO A 371 -21.94 -2.18 19.65
N THR A 372 -22.52 -2.63 20.78
CA THR A 372 -23.69 -2.00 21.41
C THR A 372 -23.32 -0.66 22.02
N LEU A 373 -22.19 -0.63 22.74
CA LEU A 373 -21.62 0.59 23.32
C LEU A 373 -21.22 1.56 22.20
N ASP A 374 -20.52 1.08 21.17
CA ASP A 374 -20.09 1.90 20.05
C ASP A 374 -21.29 2.54 19.31
N ALA A 375 -22.35 1.78 19.07
CA ALA A 375 -23.59 2.29 18.48
C ALA A 375 -24.28 3.33 19.37
N SER A 376 -24.33 3.11 20.69
CA SER A 376 -24.96 4.05 21.63
C SER A 376 -24.25 5.42 21.70
N LEU A 377 -22.96 5.46 21.39
CA LEU A 377 -22.15 6.69 21.40
C LEU A 377 -22.08 7.39 20.03
N SER A 378 -22.80 6.90 19.02
CA SER A 378 -22.77 7.46 17.67
C SER A 378 -23.19 8.94 17.62
N GLY A 379 -24.22 9.33 18.40
CA GLY A 379 -24.66 10.71 18.53
C GLY A 379 -23.58 11.63 19.13
N ALA A 380 -22.88 11.14 20.16
CA ALA A 380 -21.77 11.88 20.78
C ALA A 380 -20.61 12.07 19.78
N ARG A 381 -20.24 11.01 19.03
CA ARG A 381 -19.24 11.14 17.97
C ARG A 381 -19.63 12.15 16.89
N ALA A 382 -20.89 12.17 16.47
CA ALA A 382 -21.38 13.14 15.49
C ALA A 382 -21.25 14.60 15.99
N LYS A 383 -21.52 14.87 17.27
CA LYS A 383 -21.34 16.20 17.88
C LYS A 383 -19.85 16.60 17.88
N LEU A 384 -18.97 15.67 18.26
CA LEU A 384 -17.52 15.92 18.23
C LEU A 384 -16.99 16.10 16.80
N ALA A 385 -17.51 15.35 15.82
CA ALA A 385 -17.15 15.54 14.42
C ALA A 385 -17.52 16.94 13.93
N ALA A 386 -18.73 17.42 14.23
CA ALA A 386 -19.17 18.78 13.90
C ALA A 386 -18.33 19.88 14.57
N LEU A 387 -17.84 19.62 15.79
CA LEU A 387 -16.92 20.54 16.47
C LEU A 387 -15.53 20.51 15.79
N ARG A 388 -15.00 19.33 15.50
CA ARG A 388 -13.69 19.14 14.86
C ARG A 388 -13.63 19.73 13.44
N ASP A 389 -14.74 19.70 12.71
CA ASP A 389 -14.84 20.28 11.36
C ASP A 389 -14.59 21.80 11.31
N ARG A 390 -14.57 22.47 12.48
CA ARG A 390 -14.21 23.89 12.61
C ARG A 390 -12.70 24.11 12.77
N ARG A 391 -11.94 23.04 13.04
CA ARG A 391 -10.48 23.09 13.11
C ARG A 391 -9.90 23.18 11.68
N ALA A 392 -8.73 23.79 11.54
CA ALA A 392 -7.98 23.68 10.29
C ALA A 392 -7.69 22.19 10.00
N ARG A 393 -7.83 21.77 8.74
CA ARG A 393 -7.63 20.38 8.35
C ARG A 393 -6.16 20.08 8.09
N PRO A 394 -5.71 18.84 8.31
CA PRO A 394 -4.41 18.37 7.83
C PRO A 394 -4.28 18.56 6.31
N GLY A 395 -3.05 18.73 5.84
CA GLY A 395 -2.77 18.83 4.41
C GLY A 395 -3.23 17.58 3.65
N LEU A 396 -3.91 17.77 2.52
CA LEU A 396 -4.28 16.70 1.62
C LEU A 396 -3.25 16.62 0.49
N ASP A 397 -2.62 15.47 0.34
CA ASP A 397 -1.87 15.13 -0.86
C ASP A 397 -2.85 14.58 -1.91
N ASP A 398 -3.30 15.47 -2.79
CA ASP A 398 -4.37 15.23 -3.76
C ASP A 398 -3.88 14.58 -5.07
N LYS A 399 -2.63 14.09 -5.12
CA LYS A 399 -2.18 13.28 -6.26
C LYS A 399 -2.92 11.96 -6.31
N VAL A 400 -3.15 11.46 -7.52
CA VAL A 400 -3.78 10.17 -7.79
C VAL A 400 -2.69 9.18 -8.17
N LEU A 401 -2.49 8.15 -7.35
CA LEU A 401 -1.58 7.04 -7.60
C LEU A 401 -2.37 5.84 -8.12
N THR A 402 -1.96 5.30 -9.25
CA THR A 402 -2.71 4.24 -9.96
C THR A 402 -2.78 2.95 -9.15
N ASP A 403 -1.67 2.50 -8.61
CA ASP A 403 -1.55 1.28 -7.79
C ASP A 403 -2.38 1.36 -6.50
N TRP A 404 -2.30 2.48 -5.74
CA TRP A 404 -3.05 2.64 -4.49
C TRP A 404 -4.56 2.74 -4.73
N ASN A 405 -4.96 3.40 -5.82
CA ASN A 405 -6.36 3.41 -6.24
C ASN A 405 -6.82 2.02 -6.68
N GLY A 406 -5.95 1.24 -7.35
CA GLY A 406 -6.22 -0.16 -7.70
C GLY A 406 -6.51 -1.03 -6.48
N LEU A 407 -5.70 -0.90 -5.42
CA LEU A 407 -5.93 -1.56 -4.12
C LEU A 407 -7.27 -1.11 -3.51
N THR A 408 -7.56 0.19 -3.54
CA THR A 408 -8.78 0.77 -2.98
C THR A 408 -10.02 0.27 -3.72
N ILE A 409 -10.02 0.25 -5.05
CA ILE A 409 -11.12 -0.26 -5.86
C ILE A 409 -11.40 -1.73 -5.52
N ALA A 410 -10.39 -2.59 -5.47
CA ALA A 410 -10.56 -3.99 -5.12
C ALA A 410 -11.13 -4.18 -3.71
N ALA A 411 -10.65 -3.40 -2.74
CA ALA A 411 -11.15 -3.42 -1.36
C ALA A 411 -12.62 -2.96 -1.26
N LEU A 412 -12.99 -1.89 -1.98
CA LEU A 412 -14.38 -1.39 -2.03
C LEU A 412 -15.33 -2.41 -2.67
N VAL A 413 -14.90 -3.07 -3.74
CA VAL A 413 -15.69 -4.14 -4.38
C VAL A 413 -15.91 -5.29 -3.41
N ARG A 414 -14.85 -5.72 -2.70
CA ARG A 414 -14.96 -6.78 -1.68
C ARG A 414 -15.88 -6.35 -0.54
N GLY A 415 -15.72 -5.12 -0.05
CA GLY A 415 -16.58 -4.53 0.99
C GLY A 415 -18.04 -4.45 0.56
N ALA A 416 -18.31 -4.10 -0.70
CA ALA A 416 -19.68 -4.02 -1.24
C ALA A 416 -20.42 -5.36 -1.14
N GLY A 417 -19.75 -6.47 -1.46
CA GLY A 417 -20.34 -7.80 -1.37
C GLY A 417 -20.51 -8.28 0.07
N VAL A 418 -19.50 -8.10 0.92
CA VAL A 418 -19.48 -8.64 2.29
C VAL A 418 -20.38 -7.84 3.24
N PHE A 419 -20.41 -6.50 3.10
CA PHE A 419 -21.18 -5.62 3.99
C PHE A 419 -22.54 -5.18 3.42
N GLU A 420 -22.93 -5.74 2.27
CA GLU A 420 -24.17 -5.39 1.56
C GLU A 420 -24.26 -3.87 1.32
N ALA A 421 -23.16 -3.27 0.83
CA ALA A 421 -22.97 -1.83 0.67
C ALA A 421 -22.80 -1.46 -0.83
N PRO A 422 -23.89 -1.40 -1.62
CA PRO A 422 -23.81 -1.14 -3.07
C PRO A 422 -23.20 0.23 -3.42
N GLU A 423 -23.18 1.17 -2.49
CA GLU A 423 -22.52 2.47 -2.63
C GLU A 423 -20.99 2.31 -2.75
N MET A 424 -20.38 1.33 -2.09
CA MET A 424 -18.94 1.01 -2.26
C MET A 424 -18.65 0.54 -3.69
N LEU A 425 -19.51 -0.29 -4.26
CA LEU A 425 -19.34 -0.75 -5.65
C LEU A 425 -19.46 0.42 -6.63
N ARG A 426 -20.43 1.31 -6.44
CA ARG A 426 -20.57 2.51 -7.30
C ARG A 426 -19.34 3.40 -7.22
N ALA A 427 -18.80 3.63 -6.03
CA ALA A 427 -17.58 4.41 -5.84
C ALA A 427 -16.38 3.74 -6.51
N ALA A 428 -16.26 2.41 -6.41
CA ALA A 428 -15.22 1.63 -7.07
C ALA A 428 -15.28 1.74 -8.60
N GLN A 429 -16.49 1.63 -9.19
CA GLN A 429 -16.69 1.81 -10.63
C GLN A 429 -16.32 3.22 -11.10
N ALA A 430 -16.78 4.25 -10.38
CA ALA A 430 -16.48 5.63 -10.72
C ALA A 430 -14.96 5.91 -10.66
N ALA A 431 -14.28 5.39 -9.63
CA ALA A 431 -12.84 5.52 -9.49
C ALA A 431 -12.09 4.78 -10.62
N PHE A 432 -12.51 3.56 -10.97
CA PHE A 432 -11.92 2.79 -12.06
C PHE A 432 -12.04 3.54 -13.39
N ASP A 433 -13.23 4.04 -13.71
CA ASP A 433 -13.48 4.81 -14.92
C ASP A 433 -12.65 6.11 -14.98
N ALA A 434 -12.41 6.74 -13.81
CA ALA A 434 -11.56 7.92 -13.74
C ALA A 434 -10.09 7.58 -13.99
N LEU A 435 -9.59 6.47 -13.45
CA LEU A 435 -8.23 5.99 -13.72
C LEU A 435 -8.06 5.63 -15.20
N ASP A 436 -8.97 4.86 -15.78
CA ASP A 436 -8.86 4.42 -17.18
C ASP A 436 -8.81 5.59 -18.15
N ARG A 437 -9.53 6.67 -17.85
CA ARG A 437 -9.52 7.90 -18.65
C ARG A 437 -8.37 8.85 -18.35
N GLY A 438 -7.92 8.91 -17.08
CA GLY A 438 -7.02 9.98 -16.60
C GLY A 438 -5.59 9.56 -16.31
N GLN A 439 -5.32 8.24 -16.17
CA GLN A 439 -4.02 7.69 -15.78
C GLN A 439 -3.32 7.01 -16.97
N ARG A 440 -3.42 7.60 -18.17
CA ARG A 440 -2.72 7.09 -19.35
C ARG A 440 -1.92 8.19 -20.02
N ASP A 441 -0.73 7.84 -20.53
CA ASP A 441 0.08 8.71 -21.35
C ASP A 441 -0.43 8.77 -22.80
N ALA A 442 0.25 9.56 -23.64
CA ALA A 442 -0.10 9.69 -25.06
C ALA A 442 0.04 8.38 -25.86
N GLY A 443 0.80 7.41 -25.36
CA GLY A 443 0.95 6.07 -25.93
C GLY A 443 -0.13 5.08 -25.45
N GLY A 444 -1.01 5.51 -24.53
CA GLY A 444 -2.05 4.68 -23.94
C GLY A 444 -1.56 3.82 -22.75
N TRP A 445 -0.30 3.97 -22.32
CA TRP A 445 0.25 3.26 -21.17
C TRP A 445 -0.19 3.90 -19.86
N LEU A 446 -0.46 3.07 -18.85
CA LEU A 446 -0.71 3.57 -17.51
C LEU A 446 0.46 4.40 -17.01
N VAL A 447 0.16 5.47 -16.28
CA VAL A 447 1.12 6.30 -15.55
C VAL A 447 0.95 6.06 -14.06
N HIS A 448 2.04 6.25 -13.29
CA HIS A 448 2.01 6.00 -11.86
C HIS A 448 1.25 7.10 -11.11
N ALA A 449 1.53 8.36 -11.41
CA ALA A 449 1.00 9.50 -10.67
C ALA A 449 0.45 10.58 -11.61
N THR A 450 -0.71 11.14 -11.26
CA THR A 450 -1.22 12.39 -11.85
C THR A 450 -1.71 13.34 -10.76
N ARG A 451 -1.67 14.65 -11.06
CA ARG A 451 -2.30 15.68 -10.24
C ARG A 451 -2.81 16.82 -11.09
N GLY A 452 -4.10 17.16 -10.96
CA GLY A 452 -4.71 18.24 -11.75
C GLY A 452 -4.57 18.06 -13.27
N GLY A 453 -4.58 16.81 -13.76
CA GLY A 453 -4.40 16.47 -15.18
C GLY A 453 -2.94 16.50 -15.68
N ARG A 454 -1.97 16.74 -14.80
CA ARG A 454 -0.52 16.67 -15.12
C ARG A 454 0.04 15.32 -14.71
N ILE A 455 0.82 14.68 -15.57
CA ILE A 455 1.55 13.44 -15.27
C ILE A 455 2.74 13.80 -14.39
N GLY A 456 2.86 13.15 -13.22
CA GLY A 456 3.99 13.27 -12.30
C GLY A 456 5.08 12.23 -12.58
N ALA A 457 4.69 10.98 -12.84
CA ALA A 457 5.63 9.87 -13.06
C ALA A 457 5.10 8.85 -14.06
N ALA A 458 6.02 8.20 -14.79
CA ALA A 458 5.72 7.09 -15.70
C ALA A 458 5.22 5.86 -14.94
N GLY A 459 4.48 4.99 -15.62
CA GLY A 459 3.91 3.79 -15.04
C GLY A 459 4.94 2.71 -14.67
N LEU A 460 4.66 2.02 -13.58
CA LEU A 460 5.42 0.94 -13.00
C LEU A 460 4.65 -0.38 -13.09
N LEU A 461 5.29 -1.49 -12.76
CA LEU A 461 4.64 -2.79 -12.68
C LEU A 461 3.45 -2.79 -11.71
N ASP A 462 3.61 -2.12 -10.56
CA ASP A 462 2.60 -2.01 -9.50
C ASP A 462 1.30 -1.38 -10.00
N ASP A 463 1.39 -0.41 -10.92
CA ASP A 463 0.24 0.23 -11.55
C ASP A 463 -0.55 -0.73 -12.42
N SER A 464 0.15 -1.44 -13.33
CA SER A 464 -0.47 -2.44 -14.20
C SER A 464 -1.08 -3.58 -13.38
N ALA A 465 -0.39 -4.03 -12.33
CA ALA A 465 -0.85 -5.09 -11.44
C ALA A 465 -2.08 -4.66 -10.61
N GLY A 466 -2.02 -3.48 -9.99
CA GLY A 466 -3.11 -2.90 -9.20
C GLY A 466 -4.35 -2.63 -10.04
N PHE A 467 -4.18 -2.04 -11.23
CA PHE A 467 -5.30 -1.75 -12.12
C PHE A 467 -5.95 -3.01 -12.70
N ALA A 468 -5.15 -4.02 -13.10
CA ALA A 468 -5.67 -5.30 -13.55
C ALA A 468 -6.40 -6.05 -12.42
N ARG A 469 -5.89 -6.01 -11.18
CA ARG A 469 -6.56 -6.57 -9.98
C ARG A 469 -7.90 -5.88 -9.73
N ALA A 470 -7.96 -4.55 -9.85
CA ALA A 470 -9.19 -3.78 -9.72
C ALA A 470 -10.22 -4.17 -10.80
N ALA A 471 -9.78 -4.30 -12.05
CA ALA A 471 -10.62 -4.76 -13.15
C ALA A 471 -11.20 -6.16 -12.89
N LEU A 472 -10.39 -7.11 -12.43
CA LEU A 472 -10.86 -8.46 -12.07
C LEU A 472 -11.88 -8.43 -10.93
N ALA A 473 -11.66 -7.62 -9.89
CA ALA A 473 -12.63 -7.47 -8.81
C ALA A 473 -13.98 -6.92 -9.32
N LEU A 474 -13.95 -5.90 -10.18
CA LEU A 474 -15.15 -5.35 -10.82
C LEU A 474 -15.83 -6.37 -11.73
N PHE A 475 -15.05 -7.17 -12.46
CA PHE A 475 -15.61 -8.29 -13.25
C PHE A 475 -16.33 -9.29 -12.35
N GLU A 476 -15.72 -9.75 -11.28
CA GLU A 476 -16.32 -10.68 -10.31
C GLU A 476 -17.63 -10.11 -9.71
N ALA A 477 -17.70 -8.81 -9.49
CA ALA A 477 -18.90 -8.16 -8.97
C ALA A 477 -19.97 -7.89 -10.03
N THR A 478 -19.62 -7.62 -11.28
CA THR A 478 -20.57 -7.14 -12.31
C THR A 478 -20.84 -8.14 -13.42
N GLY A 479 -19.89 -8.99 -13.78
CA GLY A 479 -19.93 -9.88 -14.94
C GLY A 479 -19.74 -9.16 -16.27
N ALA A 480 -19.44 -7.85 -16.26
CA ALA A 480 -19.30 -7.05 -17.46
C ALA A 480 -17.98 -7.38 -18.18
N PRO A 481 -18.03 -7.82 -19.47
CA PRO A 481 -16.86 -8.33 -20.20
C PRO A 481 -15.68 -7.35 -20.31
N ASN A 482 -15.97 -6.05 -20.43
CA ASN A 482 -14.95 -5.01 -20.57
C ASN A 482 -13.92 -5.01 -19.43
N TYR A 483 -14.32 -5.35 -18.21
CA TYR A 483 -13.38 -5.44 -17.09
C TYR A 483 -12.43 -6.64 -17.23
N LEU A 484 -12.92 -7.79 -17.70
CA LEU A 484 -12.05 -8.95 -17.97
C LEU A 484 -11.09 -8.65 -19.12
N GLU A 485 -11.58 -8.05 -20.20
CA GLU A 485 -10.78 -7.63 -21.35
C GLU A 485 -9.68 -6.64 -20.94
N THR A 486 -10.01 -5.66 -20.08
CA THR A 486 -9.03 -4.70 -19.53
C THR A 486 -7.96 -5.42 -18.71
N ALA A 487 -8.36 -6.35 -17.83
CA ALA A 487 -7.40 -7.11 -17.01
C ALA A 487 -6.43 -7.94 -17.88
N GLU A 488 -6.95 -8.60 -18.93
CA GLU A 488 -6.13 -9.35 -19.88
C GLU A 488 -5.18 -8.44 -20.66
N ALA A 489 -5.64 -7.28 -21.11
CA ALA A 489 -4.82 -6.32 -21.84
C ALA A 489 -3.67 -5.79 -20.98
N GLU A 490 -3.93 -5.39 -19.74
CA GLU A 490 -2.90 -4.92 -18.80
C GLU A 490 -1.93 -6.04 -18.42
N ALA A 491 -2.42 -7.26 -18.22
CA ALA A 491 -1.57 -8.41 -17.93
C ALA A 491 -0.61 -8.75 -19.09
N ARG A 492 -1.07 -8.64 -20.35
CA ARG A 492 -0.22 -8.79 -21.54
C ARG A 492 0.77 -7.63 -21.66
N ALA A 493 0.32 -6.41 -21.44
CA ALA A 493 1.16 -5.21 -21.45
C ALA A 493 2.29 -5.31 -20.41
N ALA A 494 1.98 -5.75 -19.19
CA ALA A 494 2.97 -5.93 -18.13
C ALA A 494 4.06 -6.94 -18.51
N ARG A 495 3.69 -8.07 -19.12
CA ARG A 495 4.66 -9.08 -19.61
C ARG A 495 5.61 -8.53 -20.69
N VAL A 496 5.14 -7.61 -21.52
CA VAL A 496 5.94 -7.00 -22.59
C VAL A 496 6.89 -5.94 -22.01
N ARG A 497 6.37 -5.01 -21.19
CA ARG A 497 7.14 -3.84 -20.73
C ARG A 497 8.07 -4.11 -19.57
N PHE A 498 7.67 -5.00 -18.69
CA PHE A 498 8.41 -5.28 -17.44
C PHE A 498 9.07 -6.66 -17.44
N GLY A 499 8.88 -7.45 -18.49
CA GLY A 499 9.32 -8.85 -18.56
C GLY A 499 10.84 -9.04 -18.47
N ALA A 500 11.27 -10.07 -17.74
CA ALA A 500 12.62 -10.58 -17.71
C ALA A 500 12.71 -11.91 -18.47
N ALA A 501 13.91 -12.26 -18.95
CA ALA A 501 14.14 -13.47 -19.74
C ALA A 501 13.82 -14.78 -19.00
N ASP A 502 13.97 -14.77 -17.67
CA ASP A 502 13.67 -15.90 -16.79
C ASP A 502 12.17 -16.06 -16.45
N GLY A 503 11.34 -15.14 -16.92
CA GLY A 503 9.89 -15.08 -16.65
C GLY A 503 9.51 -14.26 -15.43
N GLY A 504 10.46 -13.70 -14.70
CA GLY A 504 10.24 -12.66 -13.69
C GLY A 504 9.87 -11.31 -14.29
N LEU A 505 9.59 -10.33 -13.44
CA LEU A 505 9.24 -8.97 -13.85
C LEU A 505 10.12 -7.96 -13.11
N TYR A 506 10.43 -6.85 -13.78
CA TYR A 506 11.06 -5.68 -13.20
C TYR A 506 10.03 -4.67 -12.74
N LEU A 507 10.38 -3.81 -11.78
CA LEU A 507 9.52 -2.72 -11.33
C LEU A 507 9.33 -1.65 -12.41
N THR A 508 10.40 -1.32 -13.14
CA THR A 508 10.40 -0.28 -14.18
C THR A 508 10.31 -0.87 -15.58
N ALA A 509 9.70 -0.14 -16.50
CA ALA A 509 9.66 -0.51 -17.91
C ALA A 509 11.07 -0.54 -18.53
N ASP A 510 11.24 -1.27 -19.62
CA ASP A 510 12.53 -1.37 -20.34
C ASP A 510 12.90 -0.09 -21.11
N ASP A 511 11.91 0.73 -21.44
CA ASP A 511 12.03 2.02 -22.12
C ASP A 511 12.10 3.23 -21.16
N ALA A 512 12.16 3.00 -19.84
CA ALA A 512 12.20 4.07 -18.84
C ALA A 512 13.48 4.92 -18.98
N GLN A 513 13.32 6.23 -19.29
CA GLN A 513 14.46 7.13 -19.58
C GLN A 513 15.20 7.59 -18.32
N ASP A 514 14.49 7.75 -17.20
CA ASP A 514 14.99 8.34 -15.95
C ASP A 514 14.93 7.35 -14.77
N GLY A 515 15.05 6.05 -15.07
CA GLY A 515 15.12 5.00 -14.07
C GLY A 515 16.42 5.05 -13.24
N PRO A 516 16.47 4.34 -12.10
CA PRO A 516 17.73 4.16 -11.36
C PRO A 516 18.72 3.32 -12.18
N ALA A 517 20.00 3.36 -11.78
CA ALA A 517 21.09 2.67 -12.49
C ALA A 517 20.86 1.15 -12.64
N VAL A 518 20.13 0.54 -11.71
CA VAL A 518 19.75 -0.88 -11.76
C VAL A 518 18.23 -0.96 -11.76
N ARG A 519 17.64 -1.69 -12.71
CA ARG A 519 16.18 -1.96 -12.73
C ARG A 519 15.84 -2.91 -11.58
N PRO A 520 15.03 -2.48 -10.58
CA PRO A 520 14.73 -3.32 -9.42
C PRO A 520 13.79 -4.48 -9.78
N ARG A 521 13.96 -5.62 -9.10
CA ARG A 521 13.02 -6.76 -9.10
C ARG A 521 12.46 -6.91 -7.68
N VAL A 522 11.36 -6.22 -7.40
CA VAL A 522 10.78 -6.12 -6.05
C VAL A 522 9.73 -7.20 -5.87
N PHE A 523 10.07 -8.32 -5.25
CA PHE A 523 9.13 -9.40 -4.94
C PHE A 523 8.74 -9.48 -3.46
N HIS A 524 9.47 -8.80 -2.59
CA HIS A 524 9.11 -8.68 -1.18
C HIS A 524 7.97 -7.68 -1.00
N ASP A 525 6.99 -8.06 -0.20
CA ASP A 525 5.94 -7.14 0.23
C ASP A 525 6.49 -6.19 1.30
N ASN A 526 5.88 -5.01 1.37
CA ASN A 526 6.20 -3.99 2.35
C ASN A 526 4.88 -3.49 2.99
N ALA A 527 4.69 -2.19 3.12
CA ALA A 527 3.39 -1.62 3.51
C ALA A 527 2.28 -1.97 2.50
N THR A 528 2.64 -2.14 1.24
CA THR A 528 1.78 -2.66 0.16
C THR A 528 2.29 -4.02 -0.34
N PRO A 529 1.43 -4.86 -0.93
CA PRO A 529 1.88 -6.05 -1.65
C PRO A 529 2.74 -5.63 -2.85
N SER A 530 3.74 -6.44 -3.19
CA SER A 530 4.62 -6.19 -4.33
C SER A 530 3.86 -6.32 -5.66
N GLY A 531 4.21 -5.50 -6.65
CA GLY A 531 3.65 -5.62 -8.01
C GLY A 531 3.85 -7.01 -8.61
N ILE A 532 4.95 -7.69 -8.27
CA ILE A 532 5.20 -9.08 -8.66
C ILE A 532 4.16 -10.03 -8.03
N GLY A 533 3.90 -9.92 -6.73
CA GLY A 533 2.91 -10.75 -6.05
C GLY A 533 1.49 -10.49 -6.54
N VAL A 534 1.13 -9.22 -6.75
CA VAL A 534 -0.19 -8.82 -7.29
C VAL A 534 -0.36 -9.29 -8.74
N MET A 535 0.68 -9.16 -9.58
CA MET A 535 0.61 -9.63 -10.98
C MET A 535 0.53 -11.16 -11.05
N ALA A 536 1.19 -11.89 -10.14
CA ALA A 536 1.03 -13.33 -10.02
C ALA A 536 -0.42 -13.70 -9.66
N GLU A 537 -1.06 -12.98 -8.71
CA GLU A 537 -2.49 -13.14 -8.40
C GLU A 537 -3.37 -12.87 -9.64
N VAL A 538 -3.07 -11.82 -10.41
CA VAL A 538 -3.79 -11.48 -11.66
C VAL A 538 -3.70 -12.62 -12.67
N PHE A 539 -2.51 -13.16 -12.95
CA PHE A 539 -2.34 -14.29 -13.88
C PHE A 539 -3.12 -15.52 -13.42
N VAL A 540 -3.07 -15.84 -12.12
CA VAL A 540 -3.80 -16.97 -11.54
C VAL A 540 -5.31 -16.78 -11.67
N LYS A 541 -5.84 -15.59 -11.37
CA LYS A 541 -7.27 -15.30 -11.53
C LYS A 541 -7.71 -15.36 -13.00
N LEU A 542 -6.92 -14.81 -13.92
CA LEU A 542 -7.17 -14.90 -15.35
C LEU A 542 -7.19 -16.37 -15.81
N HIS A 543 -6.26 -17.21 -15.34
CA HIS A 543 -6.29 -18.63 -15.60
C HIS A 543 -7.60 -19.27 -15.13
N HIS A 544 -8.00 -19.02 -13.89
CA HIS A 544 -9.25 -19.58 -13.36
C HIS A 544 -10.50 -19.07 -14.07
N LEU A 545 -10.53 -17.82 -14.54
CA LEU A 545 -11.68 -17.23 -15.23
C LEU A 545 -11.77 -17.69 -16.70
N THR A 546 -10.65 -17.73 -17.42
CA THR A 546 -10.64 -17.92 -18.87
C THR A 546 -10.26 -19.34 -19.32
N ASP A 547 -9.62 -20.12 -18.45
CA ASP A 547 -9.00 -21.43 -18.75
C ASP A 547 -7.93 -21.38 -19.86
N ALA A 548 -7.46 -20.17 -20.22
CA ALA A 548 -6.43 -19.99 -21.22
C ALA A 548 -5.05 -20.44 -20.68
N PRO A 549 -4.33 -21.34 -21.39
CA PRO A 549 -3.06 -21.89 -20.92
C PRO A 549 -1.98 -20.84 -20.68
N GLU A 550 -2.00 -19.76 -21.48
CA GLU A 550 -1.02 -18.67 -21.38
C GLU A 550 -0.94 -18.05 -19.98
N TRP A 551 -2.06 -17.96 -19.27
CA TRP A 551 -2.11 -17.35 -17.94
C TRP A 551 -1.56 -18.28 -16.86
N ARG A 552 -1.80 -19.59 -16.99
CA ARG A 552 -1.20 -20.59 -16.13
C ARG A 552 0.33 -20.59 -16.29
N GLU A 553 0.80 -20.64 -17.53
CA GLU A 553 2.22 -20.62 -17.86
C GLU A 553 2.88 -19.32 -17.35
N ALA A 554 2.20 -18.17 -17.50
CA ALA A 554 2.72 -16.89 -16.99
C ALA A 554 2.83 -16.90 -15.46
N ALA A 555 1.81 -17.42 -14.75
CA ALA A 555 1.84 -17.54 -13.30
C ALA A 555 2.95 -18.47 -12.82
N GLU A 556 3.06 -19.68 -13.41
CA GLU A 556 4.08 -20.67 -13.06
C GLU A 556 5.50 -20.14 -13.29
N ARG A 557 5.73 -19.44 -14.40
CA ARG A 557 7.05 -18.83 -14.71
C ARG A 557 7.37 -17.68 -13.76
N LEU A 558 6.40 -16.79 -13.47
CA LEU A 558 6.62 -15.66 -12.58
C LEU A 558 6.91 -16.15 -11.15
N ILE A 559 6.12 -17.07 -10.61
CA ILE A 559 6.33 -17.66 -9.28
C ILE A 559 7.66 -18.42 -9.25
N GLY A 560 7.94 -19.23 -10.29
CA GLY A 560 9.16 -20.03 -10.41
C GLY A 560 10.44 -19.19 -10.45
N ALA A 561 10.40 -17.97 -11.00
CA ALA A 561 11.55 -17.05 -11.04
C ALA A 561 12.02 -16.61 -9.64
N PHE A 562 11.19 -16.72 -8.61
CA PHE A 562 11.50 -16.33 -7.23
C PHE A 562 11.46 -17.49 -6.24
N ALA A 563 11.00 -18.68 -6.65
CA ALA A 563 10.86 -19.85 -5.79
C ALA A 563 12.20 -20.40 -5.25
N GLY A 564 13.33 -20.05 -5.89
CA GLY A 564 14.68 -20.36 -5.40
C GLY A 564 15.23 -19.38 -4.35
N ALA A 565 14.39 -18.44 -3.86
CA ALA A 565 14.76 -17.54 -2.77
C ALA A 565 14.88 -18.30 -1.43
N ASP A 566 15.66 -17.71 -0.50
CA ASP A 566 15.82 -18.29 0.84
C ASP A 566 14.45 -18.35 1.57
N PRO A 567 14.16 -19.36 2.38
CA PRO A 567 12.90 -19.43 3.14
C PRO A 567 12.57 -18.18 3.96
N SER A 568 13.58 -17.46 4.47
CA SER A 568 13.38 -16.19 5.17
C SER A 568 12.98 -15.04 4.23
N GLU A 569 13.46 -15.04 3.00
CA GLU A 569 13.05 -14.08 1.97
C GLU A 569 11.63 -14.37 1.49
N LEU A 570 11.27 -15.65 1.30
CA LEU A 570 9.92 -16.05 0.93
C LEU A 570 8.87 -15.65 1.98
N ALA A 571 9.20 -15.68 3.27
CA ALA A 571 8.33 -15.19 4.32
C ALA A 571 8.04 -13.67 4.21
N ASN A 572 8.92 -12.92 3.52
CA ASN A 572 8.70 -11.49 3.22
C ASN A 572 7.98 -11.26 1.88
N ALA A 573 7.51 -12.32 1.21
CA ALA A 573 6.75 -12.27 -0.04
C ALA A 573 5.38 -12.95 0.08
N PRO A 574 4.57 -12.63 1.11
CA PRO A 574 3.31 -13.31 1.39
C PRO A 574 2.30 -13.21 0.24
N SER A 575 2.29 -12.15 -0.56
CA SER A 575 1.41 -12.04 -1.73
C SER A 575 1.77 -13.04 -2.84
N LEU A 576 3.07 -13.27 -3.08
CA LEU A 576 3.54 -14.29 -4.04
C LEU A 576 3.19 -15.71 -3.56
N LEU A 577 3.34 -15.98 -2.26
CA LEU A 577 2.96 -17.26 -1.66
C LEU A 577 1.45 -17.50 -1.74
N ALA A 578 0.63 -16.46 -1.51
CA ALA A 578 -0.83 -16.54 -1.66
C ALA A 578 -1.23 -16.80 -3.12
N ALA A 579 -0.54 -16.21 -4.09
CA ALA A 579 -0.78 -16.48 -5.52
C ALA A 579 -0.45 -17.95 -5.87
N HIS A 580 0.64 -18.51 -5.32
CA HIS A 580 0.96 -19.92 -5.50
C HIS A 580 -0.10 -20.86 -4.90
N ASP A 581 -0.58 -20.59 -3.68
CA ASP A 581 -1.66 -21.34 -3.06
C ASP A 581 -2.94 -21.32 -3.92
N ASN A 582 -3.28 -20.14 -4.43
CA ASN A 582 -4.43 -19.96 -5.31
C ASN A 582 -4.25 -20.74 -6.63
N LEU A 583 -3.06 -20.73 -7.24
CA LEU A 583 -2.78 -21.53 -8.44
C LEU A 583 -2.95 -23.03 -8.20
N ALA A 584 -2.52 -23.50 -7.03
CA ALA A 584 -2.51 -24.94 -6.70
C ALA A 584 -3.91 -25.49 -6.37
N ARG A 585 -4.74 -24.76 -5.64
CA ARG A 585 -6.03 -25.25 -5.11
C ARG A 585 -7.24 -24.38 -5.46
N GLY A 586 -7.02 -23.28 -6.17
CA GLY A 586 -8.08 -22.35 -6.56
C GLY A 586 -9.05 -22.91 -7.59
N GLY A 587 -10.07 -22.12 -7.90
CA GLY A 587 -11.07 -22.50 -8.88
C GLY A 587 -11.99 -21.34 -9.26
N CYS A 588 -12.86 -21.61 -10.25
CA CYS A 588 -13.85 -20.67 -10.74
C CYS A 588 -15.25 -21.10 -10.31
N LEU A 589 -15.95 -20.24 -9.59
CA LEU A 589 -17.35 -20.40 -9.21
C LEU A 589 -18.24 -19.68 -10.22
N VAL A 590 -18.81 -20.43 -11.15
CA VAL A 590 -19.78 -19.91 -12.11
C VAL A 590 -21.13 -19.77 -11.43
N VAL A 591 -21.71 -18.56 -11.42
CA VAL A 591 -22.94 -18.25 -10.68
C VAL A 591 -23.94 -17.52 -11.54
N GLU A 592 -25.17 -18.02 -11.59
CA GLU A 592 -26.31 -17.38 -12.23
C GLU A 592 -27.45 -17.17 -11.23
N GLY A 593 -27.97 -15.94 -11.11
CA GLY A 593 -29.04 -15.57 -10.18
C GLY A 593 -28.58 -14.68 -9.03
N ALA A 594 -29.41 -13.68 -8.68
CA ALA A 594 -29.03 -12.59 -7.78
C ALA A 594 -28.64 -13.06 -6.36
N ALA A 595 -29.44 -13.95 -5.76
CA ALA A 595 -29.19 -14.44 -4.40
C ALA A 595 -27.89 -15.26 -4.29
N LEU A 596 -27.66 -16.16 -5.24
CA LEU A 596 -26.44 -16.97 -5.29
C LEU A 596 -25.21 -16.10 -5.56
N ARG A 597 -25.33 -15.08 -6.42
CA ARG A 597 -24.26 -14.13 -6.70
C ARG A 597 -23.89 -13.32 -5.46
N ALA A 598 -24.87 -12.81 -4.71
CA ALA A 598 -24.62 -12.10 -3.46
C ALA A 598 -23.87 -12.99 -2.46
N ALA A 599 -24.29 -14.24 -2.28
CA ALA A 599 -23.64 -15.20 -1.42
C ALA A 599 -22.21 -15.54 -1.89
N ALA A 600 -22.02 -15.68 -3.22
CA ALA A 600 -20.71 -15.93 -3.81
C ALA A 600 -19.73 -14.79 -3.56
N LEU A 601 -20.16 -13.52 -3.68
CA LEU A 601 -19.33 -12.35 -3.43
C LEU A 601 -19.01 -12.14 -1.93
N ALA A 602 -19.85 -12.67 -1.05
CA ALA A 602 -19.68 -12.58 0.40
C ALA A 602 -18.85 -13.73 1.01
N HIS A 603 -18.42 -14.75 0.23
CA HIS A 603 -17.67 -15.89 0.79
C HIS A 603 -16.24 -15.49 1.24
N ALA A 604 -15.67 -16.28 2.14
CA ALA A 604 -14.36 -15.98 2.75
C ALA A 604 -13.15 -16.56 2.01
N ASP A 605 -13.32 -17.57 1.12
CA ASP A 605 -12.18 -18.21 0.46
C ASP A 605 -11.63 -17.36 -0.69
N SER A 606 -10.45 -16.79 -0.50
CA SER A 606 -9.78 -15.93 -1.49
C SER A 606 -9.21 -16.66 -2.70
N THR A 607 -9.20 -18.00 -2.68
CA THR A 607 -8.71 -18.82 -3.82
C THR A 607 -9.79 -19.11 -4.86
N ILE A 608 -11.05 -18.81 -4.55
CA ILE A 608 -12.17 -19.00 -5.46
C ILE A 608 -12.50 -17.68 -6.14
N VAL A 609 -12.38 -17.65 -7.46
CA VAL A 609 -12.81 -16.50 -8.28
C VAL A 609 -14.27 -16.69 -8.71
N VAL A 610 -15.03 -15.61 -8.73
CA VAL A 610 -16.44 -15.64 -9.08
C VAL A 610 -16.63 -15.26 -10.55
N PHE A 611 -17.29 -16.09 -11.33
CA PHE A 611 -17.75 -15.78 -12.67
C PHE A 611 -19.27 -15.54 -12.66
N PRO A 612 -19.73 -14.29 -12.66
CA PRO A 612 -21.15 -13.98 -12.74
C PRO A 612 -21.67 -14.25 -14.15
N LEU A 613 -22.44 -15.33 -14.32
CA LEU A 613 -23.01 -15.67 -15.61
C LEU A 613 -24.25 -14.84 -15.88
N ASP A 614 -24.18 -14.01 -16.91
CA ASP A 614 -25.31 -13.36 -17.55
C ASP A 614 -25.32 -13.78 -19.03
N ARG A 615 -26.31 -14.55 -19.44
CA ARG A 615 -26.37 -15.11 -20.80
C ARG A 615 -26.55 -14.05 -21.88
N THR A 616 -26.98 -12.85 -21.52
CA THR A 616 -27.08 -11.72 -22.45
C THR A 616 -25.72 -11.10 -22.73
N LEU A 617 -24.85 -11.09 -21.74
CA LEU A 617 -23.46 -10.62 -21.87
C LEU A 617 -22.53 -11.69 -22.44
N TRP A 618 -22.86 -12.98 -22.22
CA TRP A 618 -22.07 -14.14 -22.65
C TRP A 618 -22.86 -15.09 -23.57
N PRO A 619 -23.33 -14.60 -24.75
CA PRO A 619 -24.20 -15.39 -25.64
C PRO A 619 -23.51 -16.61 -26.25
N ASN A 620 -22.19 -16.60 -26.38
CA ASN A 620 -21.37 -17.68 -26.94
C ASN A 620 -20.92 -18.71 -25.89
N GLY A 621 -21.40 -18.59 -24.64
CA GLY A 621 -20.99 -19.45 -23.53
C GLY A 621 -19.79 -18.90 -22.76
N LEU A 622 -19.29 -19.68 -21.81
CA LEU A 622 -18.19 -19.33 -20.94
C LEU A 622 -16.85 -19.43 -21.68
N PRO A 623 -15.87 -18.56 -21.31
CA PRO A 623 -14.49 -18.70 -21.79
C PRO A 623 -13.94 -20.10 -21.55
N GLY A 624 -13.05 -20.58 -22.43
CA GLY A 624 -12.45 -21.92 -22.33
C GLY A 624 -13.39 -23.08 -22.62
N GLY A 625 -14.61 -22.81 -23.08
CA GLY A 625 -15.60 -23.87 -23.40
C GLY A 625 -16.15 -24.58 -22.17
N ARG A 626 -16.07 -23.97 -21.00
CA ARG A 626 -16.62 -24.55 -19.76
C ARG A 626 -18.13 -24.78 -19.87
N PRO A 627 -18.64 -25.86 -19.27
CA PRO A 627 -20.06 -26.06 -19.22
C PRO A 627 -20.74 -24.96 -18.40
N ALA A 628 -21.82 -24.39 -18.93
CA ALA A 628 -22.71 -23.54 -18.16
C ALA A 628 -23.82 -24.40 -17.53
N PRO A 629 -24.27 -24.09 -16.30
CA PRO A 629 -25.44 -24.77 -15.72
C PRO A 629 -26.66 -24.65 -16.63
N ALA A 630 -27.44 -25.73 -16.72
CA ALA A 630 -28.60 -25.77 -17.64
C ALA A 630 -29.80 -24.96 -17.17
N THR A 631 -29.91 -24.72 -15.85
CA THR A 631 -31.06 -24.08 -15.20
C THR A 631 -30.64 -22.88 -14.35
N THR A 632 -31.52 -21.89 -14.21
CA THR A 632 -31.36 -20.67 -13.39
C THR A 632 -32.39 -20.67 -12.26
N PRO A 633 -32.05 -20.28 -11.00
CA PRO A 633 -30.71 -19.91 -10.52
C PRO A 633 -29.82 -21.16 -10.29
N SER A 634 -28.53 -21.02 -10.45
CA SER A 634 -27.57 -22.09 -10.19
C SER A 634 -26.13 -21.60 -9.95
N ALA A 635 -25.35 -22.44 -9.26
CA ALA A 635 -23.92 -22.21 -9.12
C ALA A 635 -23.14 -23.52 -9.31
N MET A 636 -21.91 -23.43 -9.83
CA MET A 636 -21.06 -24.58 -10.10
C MET A 636 -19.59 -24.21 -9.91
N LEU A 637 -18.86 -24.96 -9.09
CA LEU A 637 -17.43 -24.75 -8.86
C LEU A 637 -16.61 -25.65 -9.78
N CYS A 638 -15.74 -25.01 -10.58
CA CYS A 638 -14.79 -25.69 -11.46
C CYS A 638 -13.36 -25.52 -10.94
N ARG A 639 -12.63 -26.62 -10.78
CA ARG A 639 -11.18 -26.66 -10.51
C ARG A 639 -10.50 -27.39 -11.66
N GLY A 640 -9.73 -26.66 -12.47
CA GLY A 640 -9.20 -27.17 -13.74
C GLY A 640 -10.34 -27.65 -14.65
N GLN A 641 -10.21 -28.86 -15.17
CA GLN A 641 -11.19 -29.46 -16.09
C GLN A 641 -12.37 -30.17 -15.36
N THR A 642 -12.38 -30.18 -14.03
CA THR A 642 -13.41 -30.82 -13.23
C THR A 642 -14.35 -29.80 -12.61
N CYS A 643 -15.65 -29.95 -12.87
CA CYS A 643 -16.69 -29.12 -12.27
C CYS A 643 -17.57 -29.93 -11.31
N SER A 644 -18.05 -29.31 -10.24
CA SER A 644 -19.07 -29.92 -9.37
C SER A 644 -20.40 -30.08 -10.08
N LEU A 645 -21.31 -30.85 -9.48
CA LEU A 645 -22.70 -30.74 -9.87
C LEU A 645 -23.24 -29.34 -9.53
N PRO A 646 -24.19 -28.80 -10.31
CA PRO A 646 -24.83 -27.53 -10.00
C PRO A 646 -25.57 -27.58 -8.67
N VAL A 647 -25.50 -26.49 -7.92
CA VAL A 647 -26.29 -26.22 -6.71
C VAL A 647 -27.24 -25.06 -6.98
N TYR A 648 -28.38 -25.01 -6.27
CA TYR A 648 -29.51 -24.14 -6.61
C TYR A 648 -29.97 -23.23 -5.50
N ASP A 649 -29.38 -23.34 -4.32
CA ASP A 649 -29.66 -22.48 -3.15
C ASP A 649 -28.38 -22.03 -2.45
N VAL A 650 -28.51 -21.05 -1.57
CA VAL A 650 -27.40 -20.40 -0.88
C VAL A 650 -26.68 -21.35 0.07
N ASP A 651 -27.40 -22.21 0.80
CA ASP A 651 -26.78 -23.12 1.76
C ASP A 651 -25.94 -24.18 1.08
N ALA A 652 -26.42 -24.73 -0.04
CA ALA A 652 -25.69 -25.66 -0.88
C ALA A 652 -24.46 -24.98 -1.51
N LEU A 653 -24.55 -23.71 -1.97
CA LEU A 653 -23.42 -22.95 -2.47
C LEU A 653 -22.36 -22.74 -1.40
N LEU A 654 -22.75 -22.28 -0.19
CA LEU A 654 -21.82 -22.08 0.91
C LEU A 654 -21.15 -23.37 1.36
N SER A 655 -21.87 -24.49 1.30
CA SER A 655 -21.30 -25.83 1.56
C SER A 655 -20.27 -26.22 0.48
N LEU A 656 -20.58 -25.96 -0.79
CA LEU A 656 -19.69 -26.23 -1.93
C LEU A 656 -18.37 -25.42 -1.86
N VAL A 657 -18.44 -24.16 -1.47
CA VAL A 657 -17.27 -23.27 -1.36
C VAL A 657 -16.39 -23.64 -0.16
N ARG A 658 -16.97 -24.21 0.92
CA ARG A 658 -16.23 -24.63 2.12
C ARG A 658 -15.58 -26.02 2.00
N ALA A 659 -16.03 -26.83 1.04
CA ALA A 659 -15.49 -28.16 0.74
C ALA A 659 -14.20 -28.08 -0.09
#